data_f3f43fe174955d6fc0b842f648029ace
#
_entry.id   f3f43fe174955d6fc0b842f648029ace
#
_cell.length_a   1.000
_cell.length_b   1.000
_cell.length_c   1.000
_cell.angle_alpha   90.00
_cell.angle_beta   90.00
_cell.angle_gamma   90.00
#
_symmetry.space_group_name_H-M   'P 1'
#
loop_
_entity.id
_entity.type
_entity.pdbx_description
1 polymer ?
#
loop_
_entity_poly.entity_id
_entity_poly.type
_entity_poly.pdbx_seq_one_letter_code
_entity_poly.pdbx_strand_id
1 'polypeptide(L)'
;MKALFLIFHGFEEANGISKKIRYQVKALKECGMDVHTCYLNEENGHKCRMIDNHTLRDYGSGIKGKLRKRFELQSIVKYILQENIRLVYMRSYHNANPFTISMVKQLKRQGVKVVMEIPTYPYDQEYITRRMKLDLLVDRCFRRKLAAQLDGIVTFSDAETIFGGHTIRISNGIDFDAIPQKITRNDTSRELHLIGVAEVHYWHGFDRIIKGMADYYATHPSYKVYFHIVGALTGERERREILPVIAQYKLEPFVILHGQQHGEQLDKIFEQSDFSIGSLARHRSGITTIKTLKNREYAARGLPFIYSETDTDFDDKPYVLKAPANETPVRIQAIVDFYQTQTWDPAGIRQSISHLSWHAQMQKVIGKYQVASEKKLKIAYCIPSIHCPGGMERVISLKVNYFTKKFGYDIHLILTDGKDKAPYYPLHPSITLHQLDINYDEMDGMPVLRHITGYVKKQKLFKKRLDACLNELKPDITISTLRRDINIINNMTDGSIKLGEIHFNKSNYRELSDKPLPAFLKKWIRSYWMKQLIRKLRKLKRFIVLSYEDAAEWTELNNVTVIHNPLPFFPDRQSDGSRKQVIAAGRYVPQKGFDMLIKAWKIVSEQHPDWTLRIYGDGFREELQKLIDGLGISRSCILEHTVSNIVDKYCESSIFALSSRYEGFGMVLVEAMVCGVPPVSFACPCGPRDIIDDGNDGLLVPKENINKLAEKIGYLISHENIRKEMGQRARIHVERFKIDHIASQWKELFNSLIS
;
A
#
# COMPACT_ATOMS: atom_id res chain seq x y z
N MET A 1 3.72 -14.13 -4.06
CA MET A 1 3.52 -15.59 -3.84
C MET A 1 2.04 -15.91 -3.90
N LYS A 2 1.63 -16.97 -4.66
CA LYS A 2 0.22 -17.41 -4.69
C LYS A 2 -0.14 -18.21 -3.43
N ALA A 3 -1.32 -17.96 -2.86
CA ALA A 3 -1.84 -18.64 -1.69
C ALA A 3 -3.30 -19.08 -1.88
N LEU A 4 -3.70 -20.14 -1.18
CA LEU A 4 -5.10 -20.58 -1.10
C LEU A 4 -5.59 -20.45 0.35
N PHE A 5 -6.66 -19.69 0.55
CA PHE A 5 -7.41 -19.67 1.81
C PHE A 5 -8.51 -20.76 1.74
N LEU A 6 -8.31 -21.87 2.45
CA LEU A 6 -9.18 -23.05 2.37
C LEU A 6 -10.15 -23.13 3.55
N ILE A 7 -11.44 -23.13 3.23
CA ILE A 7 -12.56 -23.15 4.18
C ILE A 7 -13.38 -24.43 3.95
N PHE A 8 -13.73 -25.13 5.02
CA PHE A 8 -14.51 -26.38 4.95
C PHE A 8 -16.02 -26.21 5.24
N HIS A 9 -16.48 -24.99 5.38
CA HIS A 9 -17.88 -24.63 5.59
C HIS A 9 -18.36 -23.61 4.54
N GLY A 10 -19.64 -23.23 4.63
CA GLY A 10 -20.22 -22.19 3.78
C GLY A 10 -19.64 -20.81 4.05
N PHE A 11 -19.80 -19.93 3.06
CA PHE A 11 -19.31 -18.56 3.11
C PHE A 11 -20.47 -17.59 2.87
N GLU A 12 -21.12 -17.16 3.95
CA GLU A 12 -22.31 -16.31 3.92
C GLU A 12 -22.00 -14.86 4.27
N GLU A 13 -22.63 -13.89 3.58
CA GLU A 13 -22.33 -12.48 3.74
C GLU A 13 -22.63 -11.93 5.15
N ALA A 14 -23.70 -12.35 5.76
CA ALA A 14 -24.18 -11.86 7.05
C ALA A 14 -23.47 -12.48 8.27
N ASN A 15 -22.62 -13.50 8.07
CA ASN A 15 -22.00 -14.25 9.16
C ASN A 15 -20.70 -13.58 9.64
N GLY A 16 -20.57 -13.35 10.95
CA GLY A 16 -19.37 -12.76 11.57
C GLY A 16 -18.07 -13.53 11.29
N ILE A 17 -18.15 -14.87 11.13
CA ILE A 17 -17.01 -15.71 10.77
C ILE A 17 -16.57 -15.39 9.31
N SER A 18 -17.51 -15.27 8.40
CA SER A 18 -17.25 -14.93 7.01
C SER A 18 -16.66 -13.51 6.87
N LYS A 19 -17.14 -12.55 7.67
CA LYS A 19 -16.57 -11.19 7.76
C LYS A 19 -15.11 -11.22 8.21
N LYS A 20 -14.79 -11.99 9.26
CA LYS A 20 -13.42 -12.19 9.74
C LYS A 20 -12.52 -12.78 8.64
N ILE A 21 -12.98 -13.80 7.93
CA ILE A 21 -12.22 -14.44 6.85
C ILE A 21 -11.93 -13.45 5.71
N ARG A 22 -12.91 -12.61 5.34
CA ARG A 22 -12.70 -11.56 4.32
C ARG A 22 -11.59 -10.59 4.73
N TYR A 23 -11.57 -10.16 5.98
CA TYR A 23 -10.50 -9.30 6.49
C TYR A 23 -9.13 -9.99 6.50
N GLN A 24 -9.08 -11.29 6.82
CA GLN A 24 -7.84 -12.06 6.74
C GLN A 24 -7.34 -12.20 5.30
N VAL A 25 -8.24 -12.48 4.34
CA VAL A 25 -7.91 -12.55 2.91
C VAL A 25 -7.46 -11.19 2.36
N LYS A 26 -8.17 -10.09 2.73
CA LYS A 26 -7.77 -8.72 2.40
C LYS A 26 -6.35 -8.44 2.90
N ALA A 27 -6.10 -8.73 4.17
CA ALA A 27 -4.80 -8.51 4.80
C ALA A 27 -3.66 -9.33 4.17
N LEU A 28 -3.92 -10.59 3.77
CA LEU A 28 -2.93 -11.39 3.05
C LEU A 28 -2.61 -10.77 1.67
N LYS A 29 -3.62 -10.23 0.98
CA LYS A 29 -3.42 -9.49 -0.29
C LYS A 29 -2.60 -8.21 -0.06
N GLU A 30 -2.90 -7.45 0.98
CA GLU A 30 -2.14 -6.26 1.39
C GLU A 30 -0.68 -6.59 1.76
N CYS A 31 -0.43 -7.81 2.26
CA CYS A 31 0.92 -8.34 2.47
C CYS A 31 1.63 -8.80 1.17
N GLY A 32 1.06 -8.51 -0.01
CA GLY A 32 1.65 -8.83 -1.31
C GLY A 32 1.44 -10.26 -1.79
N MET A 33 0.44 -10.96 -1.25
CA MET A 33 0.08 -12.30 -1.71
C MET A 33 -1.04 -12.27 -2.74
N ASP A 34 -0.96 -13.13 -3.76
CA ASP A 34 -2.08 -13.42 -4.65
C ASP A 34 -2.91 -14.54 -4.02
N VAL A 35 -4.08 -14.19 -3.47
CA VAL A 35 -4.88 -15.09 -2.61
C VAL A 35 -6.16 -15.52 -3.30
N HIS A 36 -6.31 -16.82 -3.50
CA HIS A 36 -7.53 -17.47 -3.92
C HIS A 36 -8.31 -17.98 -2.70
N THR A 37 -9.65 -17.89 -2.73
CA THR A 37 -10.51 -18.33 -1.63
C THR A 37 -11.30 -19.58 -2.02
N CYS A 38 -11.09 -20.69 -1.32
CA CYS A 38 -11.76 -21.95 -1.56
C CYS A 38 -12.75 -22.28 -0.43
N TYR A 39 -14.03 -22.42 -0.75
CA TYR A 39 -15.11 -22.64 0.23
C TYR A 39 -16.18 -23.61 -0.28
N LEU A 40 -17.13 -24.01 0.59
CA LEU A 40 -18.29 -24.81 0.22
C LEU A 40 -19.50 -23.90 0.01
N ASN A 41 -20.29 -24.20 -0.99
CA ASN A 41 -21.59 -23.59 -1.23
C ASN A 41 -22.67 -24.64 -1.51
N GLU A 42 -23.91 -24.25 -1.40
CA GLU A 42 -25.05 -25.07 -1.77
C GLU A 42 -25.88 -24.32 -2.81
N GLU A 43 -25.86 -24.82 -4.03
CA GLU A 43 -26.59 -24.26 -5.17
C GLU A 43 -27.63 -25.28 -5.67
N ASN A 44 -28.90 -24.88 -5.70
CA ASN A 44 -30.01 -25.72 -6.14
C ASN A 44 -30.04 -27.12 -5.47
N GLY A 45 -29.67 -27.20 -4.16
CA GLY A 45 -29.57 -28.45 -3.41
C GLY A 45 -28.31 -29.27 -3.66
N HIS A 46 -27.45 -28.84 -4.58
CA HIS A 46 -26.13 -29.45 -4.83
C HIS A 46 -25.06 -28.87 -3.91
N LYS A 47 -24.17 -29.72 -3.42
CA LYS A 47 -23.01 -29.31 -2.63
C LYS A 47 -21.84 -29.04 -3.56
N CYS A 48 -21.42 -27.77 -3.68
CA CYS A 48 -20.36 -27.36 -4.57
C CYS A 48 -19.12 -26.87 -3.81
N ARG A 49 -17.94 -27.17 -4.33
CA ARG A 49 -16.68 -26.55 -3.93
C ARG A 49 -16.42 -25.37 -4.84
N MET A 50 -16.31 -24.19 -4.27
CA MET A 50 -16.11 -22.95 -4.99
C MET A 50 -14.66 -22.46 -4.85
N ILE A 51 -14.17 -21.78 -5.88
CA ILE A 51 -12.95 -20.96 -5.83
C ILE A 51 -13.26 -19.61 -6.45
N ASP A 52 -13.07 -18.54 -5.69
CA ASP A 52 -13.30 -17.14 -6.12
C ASP A 52 -14.64 -16.97 -6.89
N ASN A 53 -15.71 -17.57 -6.36
CA ASN A 53 -17.07 -17.59 -6.92
C ASN A 53 -17.28 -18.49 -8.16
N HIS A 54 -16.28 -19.25 -8.57
CA HIS A 54 -16.43 -20.26 -9.64
C HIS A 54 -16.52 -21.66 -9.06
N THR A 55 -17.36 -22.52 -9.66
CA THR A 55 -17.49 -23.91 -9.23
C THR A 55 -16.28 -24.73 -9.64
N LEU A 56 -15.47 -25.14 -8.66
CA LEU A 56 -14.35 -26.08 -8.85
C LEU A 56 -14.87 -27.51 -9.01
N ARG A 57 -15.83 -27.90 -8.17
CA ARG A 57 -16.37 -29.28 -8.14
C ARG A 57 -17.80 -29.30 -7.63
N ASP A 58 -18.68 -29.94 -8.37
CA ASP A 58 -20.02 -30.33 -7.92
C ASP A 58 -19.95 -31.76 -7.35
N TYR A 59 -20.39 -31.95 -6.12
CA TYR A 59 -20.46 -33.21 -5.41
C TYR A 59 -21.82 -33.88 -5.52
N GLY A 60 -22.82 -33.22 -6.10
CA GLY A 60 -24.21 -33.64 -6.19
C GLY A 60 -25.02 -33.33 -4.94
N SER A 61 -26.26 -33.82 -4.93
CA SER A 61 -27.25 -33.59 -3.86
C SER A 61 -27.35 -34.72 -2.86
N GLY A 62 -28.14 -34.52 -1.80
CA GLY A 62 -28.52 -35.52 -0.83
C GLY A 62 -27.34 -36.08 0.01
N ILE A 63 -27.46 -37.32 0.48
CA ILE A 63 -26.47 -38.02 1.35
C ILE A 63 -25.15 -38.27 0.62
N LYS A 64 -25.22 -38.65 -0.65
CA LYS A 64 -24.03 -38.90 -1.48
C LYS A 64 -23.19 -37.63 -1.65
N GLY A 65 -23.83 -36.48 -1.90
CA GLY A 65 -23.15 -35.18 -1.96
C GLY A 65 -22.50 -34.79 -0.62
N LYS A 66 -23.23 -35.02 0.50
CA LYS A 66 -22.71 -34.77 1.87
C LYS A 66 -21.48 -35.62 2.20
N LEU A 67 -21.39 -36.83 1.73
CA LEU A 67 -20.21 -37.71 1.93
C LEU A 67 -19.06 -37.33 1.01
N ARG A 68 -19.32 -37.14 -0.30
CA ARG A 68 -18.29 -36.81 -1.28
C ARG A 68 -17.54 -35.49 -0.92
N LYS A 69 -18.24 -34.45 -0.48
CA LYS A 69 -17.62 -33.19 -0.10
C LYS A 69 -16.62 -33.31 1.07
N ARG A 70 -16.73 -34.36 1.92
CA ARG A 70 -15.84 -34.63 3.04
C ARG A 70 -14.58 -35.43 2.62
N PHE A 71 -14.68 -36.24 1.60
CA PHE A 71 -13.65 -37.23 1.27
C PHE A 71 -12.94 -36.94 -0.05
N GLU A 72 -13.59 -36.26 -1.01
CA GLU A 72 -12.99 -35.92 -2.28
C GLU A 72 -12.28 -34.54 -2.13
N LEU A 73 -10.95 -34.56 -1.97
CA LEU A 73 -10.09 -33.40 -1.86
C LEU A 73 -9.09 -33.31 -3.02
N GLN A 74 -9.13 -34.25 -3.97
CA GLN A 74 -8.19 -34.29 -5.09
C GLN A 74 -8.40 -33.10 -6.07
N SER A 75 -9.62 -32.64 -6.22
CA SER A 75 -9.90 -31.41 -7.02
C SER A 75 -9.15 -30.21 -6.48
N ILE A 76 -9.08 -30.05 -5.14
CA ILE A 76 -8.34 -28.98 -4.49
C ILE A 76 -6.83 -29.13 -4.75
N VAL A 77 -6.29 -30.35 -4.59
CA VAL A 77 -4.86 -30.62 -4.84
C VAL A 77 -4.49 -30.31 -6.28
N LYS A 78 -5.30 -30.76 -7.26
CA LYS A 78 -5.07 -30.46 -8.67
C LYS A 78 -5.02 -28.96 -8.94
N TYR A 79 -5.98 -28.22 -8.42
CA TYR A 79 -6.04 -26.76 -8.56
C TYR A 79 -4.79 -26.09 -7.97
N ILE A 80 -4.38 -26.47 -6.74
CA ILE A 80 -3.20 -25.91 -6.07
C ILE A 80 -1.94 -26.09 -6.93
N LEU A 81 -1.77 -27.28 -7.52
CA LEU A 81 -0.60 -27.59 -8.34
C LEU A 81 -0.65 -26.90 -9.71
N GLN A 82 -1.82 -26.86 -10.35
CA GLN A 82 -2.01 -26.20 -11.64
C GLN A 82 -1.79 -24.68 -11.54
N GLU A 83 -2.28 -24.05 -10.48
CA GLU A 83 -2.12 -22.60 -10.23
C GLU A 83 -0.77 -22.24 -9.60
N ASN A 84 0.10 -23.20 -9.34
CA ASN A 84 1.40 -23.01 -8.69
C ASN A 84 1.29 -22.31 -7.33
N ILE A 85 0.27 -22.65 -6.54
CA ILE A 85 0.05 -22.14 -5.20
C ILE A 85 1.14 -22.68 -4.26
N ARG A 86 1.75 -21.82 -3.45
CA ARG A 86 2.87 -22.14 -2.56
C ARG A 86 2.52 -22.16 -1.08
N LEU A 87 1.41 -21.53 -0.70
CA LEU A 87 0.91 -21.54 0.67
C LEU A 87 -0.58 -21.90 0.69
N VAL A 88 -0.95 -22.84 1.55
CA VAL A 88 -2.36 -23.13 1.89
C VAL A 88 -2.61 -22.71 3.33
N TYR A 89 -3.49 -21.71 3.51
CA TYR A 89 -4.02 -21.31 4.80
C TYR A 89 -5.36 -21.99 5.02
N MET A 90 -5.37 -23.04 5.84
CA MET A 90 -6.52 -23.90 6.06
C MET A 90 -7.21 -23.53 7.38
N ARG A 91 -8.51 -23.24 7.35
CA ARG A 91 -9.28 -23.03 8.56
C ARG A 91 -9.84 -24.34 9.10
N SER A 92 -9.57 -24.65 10.37
CA SER A 92 -10.05 -25.87 11.01
C SER A 92 -11.57 -25.87 11.18
N TYR A 93 -12.23 -26.96 10.74
CA TYR A 93 -13.65 -27.22 10.95
C TYR A 93 -13.95 -28.71 10.71
N HIS A 94 -13.93 -29.54 11.78
CA HIS A 94 -14.17 -31.00 11.74
C HIS A 94 -13.39 -31.73 10.62
N ASN A 95 -12.18 -31.31 10.34
CA ASN A 95 -11.40 -31.75 9.17
C ASN A 95 -10.16 -32.59 9.52
N ALA A 96 -9.96 -32.96 10.79
CA ALA A 96 -8.91 -33.92 11.16
C ALA A 96 -9.35 -35.38 10.87
N ASN A 97 -8.99 -35.82 9.67
CA ASN A 97 -9.34 -37.17 9.18
C ASN A 97 -8.24 -37.68 8.20
N PRO A 98 -8.26 -38.96 7.82
CA PRO A 98 -7.23 -39.53 6.92
C PRO A 98 -7.11 -38.84 5.56
N PHE A 99 -8.22 -38.33 5.00
CA PHE A 99 -8.25 -37.71 3.67
C PHE A 99 -7.55 -36.35 3.71
N THR A 100 -7.80 -35.54 4.72
CA THR A 100 -7.09 -34.26 4.94
C THR A 100 -5.60 -34.48 5.18
N ILE A 101 -5.23 -35.52 5.97
CA ILE A 101 -3.82 -35.86 6.19
C ILE A 101 -3.16 -36.26 4.86
N SER A 102 -3.84 -37.03 4.03
CA SER A 102 -3.34 -37.48 2.71
C SER A 102 -3.13 -36.22 1.79
N MET A 103 -4.10 -35.32 1.74
CA MET A 103 -4.00 -34.07 1.00
C MET A 103 -2.78 -33.23 1.44
N VAL A 104 -2.63 -33.01 2.75
CA VAL A 104 -1.49 -32.23 3.29
C VAL A 104 -0.16 -32.89 2.97
N LYS A 105 -0.04 -34.26 3.12
CA LYS A 105 1.18 -34.99 2.75
C LYS A 105 1.52 -34.84 1.27
N GLN A 106 0.51 -34.91 0.39
CA GLN A 106 0.70 -34.77 -1.05
C GLN A 106 1.19 -33.35 -1.41
N LEU A 107 0.59 -32.31 -0.84
CA LEU A 107 1.00 -30.92 -1.02
C LEU A 107 2.43 -30.66 -0.52
N LYS A 108 2.78 -31.17 0.65
CA LYS A 108 4.15 -31.05 1.20
C LYS A 108 5.21 -31.68 0.31
N ARG A 109 4.94 -32.86 -0.27
CA ARG A 109 5.87 -33.50 -1.24
C ARG A 109 6.13 -32.63 -2.47
N GLN A 110 5.21 -31.73 -2.80
CA GLN A 110 5.33 -30.79 -3.92
C GLN A 110 5.86 -29.40 -3.45
N GLY A 111 6.37 -29.29 -2.22
CA GLY A 111 6.94 -28.08 -1.68
C GLY A 111 5.93 -26.98 -1.26
N VAL A 112 4.63 -27.34 -1.24
CA VAL A 112 3.58 -26.41 -0.80
C VAL A 112 3.56 -26.35 0.74
N LYS A 113 3.60 -25.16 1.30
CA LYS A 113 3.45 -24.92 2.75
C LYS A 113 1.98 -24.98 3.15
N VAL A 114 1.69 -25.65 4.26
CA VAL A 114 0.32 -25.80 4.76
C VAL A 114 0.25 -25.37 6.22
N VAL A 115 -0.50 -24.31 6.51
CA VAL A 115 -0.80 -23.85 7.87
C VAL A 115 -2.28 -24.05 8.16
N MET A 116 -2.61 -24.33 9.43
CA MET A 116 -3.99 -24.52 9.85
C MET A 116 -4.35 -23.56 10.98
N GLU A 117 -5.38 -22.76 10.78
CA GLU A 117 -5.98 -21.94 11.84
C GLU A 117 -6.88 -22.79 12.73
N ILE A 118 -6.63 -22.79 14.04
CA ILE A 118 -7.52 -23.32 15.07
C ILE A 118 -8.10 -22.12 15.82
N PRO A 119 -9.37 -21.73 15.54
CA PRO A 119 -9.97 -20.50 16.05
C PRO A 119 -10.14 -20.45 17.56
N THR A 120 -10.46 -21.58 18.16
CA THR A 120 -10.66 -21.75 19.62
C THR A 120 -9.82 -22.93 20.09
N TYR A 121 -9.10 -22.75 21.19
CA TYR A 121 -8.37 -23.83 21.84
C TYR A 121 -8.32 -23.63 23.35
N PRO A 122 -8.65 -24.65 24.17
CA PRO A 122 -9.21 -25.97 23.78
C PRO A 122 -10.65 -25.87 23.28
N TYR A 123 -11.03 -26.72 22.29
CA TYR A 123 -12.36 -26.68 21.66
C TYR A 123 -13.26 -27.88 21.96
N ASP A 124 -12.78 -28.86 22.74
CA ASP A 124 -13.51 -30.12 22.99
C ASP A 124 -14.87 -29.86 23.61
N GLN A 125 -15.04 -28.79 24.40
CA GLN A 125 -16.29 -28.42 25.06
C GLN A 125 -17.35 -27.81 24.13
N GLU A 126 -16.95 -27.38 22.93
CA GLU A 126 -17.88 -26.81 21.93
C GLU A 126 -18.72 -27.92 21.25
N TYR A 127 -18.35 -29.20 21.42
CA TYR A 127 -19.00 -30.37 20.82
C TYR A 127 -20.12 -30.90 21.69
N ILE A 128 -21.31 -30.26 21.67
CA ILE A 128 -22.41 -30.49 22.60
C ILE A 128 -23.33 -31.64 22.12
N THR A 129 -23.71 -31.67 20.84
CA THR A 129 -24.68 -32.63 20.32
C THR A 129 -24.07 -34.02 20.10
N ARG A 130 -24.94 -35.07 20.13
CA ARG A 130 -24.50 -36.46 19.89
C ARG A 130 -23.70 -36.61 18.59
N ARG A 131 -24.11 -35.95 17.52
CA ARG A 131 -23.42 -35.98 16.25
C ARG A 131 -22.05 -35.31 16.34
N MET A 132 -21.98 -34.11 16.97
CA MET A 132 -20.70 -33.42 17.18
C MET A 132 -19.74 -34.23 18.02
N LYS A 133 -20.22 -34.96 19.03
CA LYS A 133 -19.38 -35.87 19.83
C LYS A 133 -18.77 -37.01 19.02
N LEU A 134 -19.49 -37.52 18.01
CA LEU A 134 -18.91 -38.49 17.04
C LEU A 134 -17.83 -37.85 16.16
N ASP A 135 -18.07 -36.66 15.65
CA ASP A 135 -17.06 -35.91 14.89
C ASP A 135 -15.82 -35.62 15.77
N LEU A 136 -15.98 -35.30 17.06
CA LEU A 136 -14.89 -35.12 18.01
C LEU A 136 -14.09 -36.45 18.26
N LEU A 137 -14.74 -37.56 18.32
CA LEU A 137 -14.03 -38.88 18.42
C LEU A 137 -13.10 -39.10 17.22
N VAL A 138 -13.57 -38.87 16.00
CA VAL A 138 -12.75 -38.93 14.79
C VAL A 138 -11.61 -37.91 14.87
N ASP A 139 -11.91 -36.67 15.24
CA ASP A 139 -10.92 -35.63 15.39
C ASP A 139 -9.81 -36.01 16.37
N ARG A 140 -10.15 -36.54 17.56
CA ARG A 140 -9.19 -36.99 18.58
C ARG A 140 -8.25 -38.09 18.07
N CYS A 141 -8.72 -38.99 17.19
CA CYS A 141 -7.89 -40.06 16.58
C CYS A 141 -6.86 -39.48 15.58
N PHE A 142 -7.17 -38.38 14.90
CA PHE A 142 -6.37 -37.91 13.77
C PHE A 142 -5.73 -36.51 13.99
N ARG A 143 -6.19 -35.67 14.92
CA ARG A 143 -5.70 -34.29 15.11
C ARG A 143 -4.20 -34.20 15.39
N ARG A 144 -3.60 -35.11 16.19
CA ARG A 144 -2.15 -35.17 16.41
C ARG A 144 -1.40 -35.58 15.14
N LYS A 145 -1.93 -36.52 14.37
CA LYS A 145 -1.33 -36.99 13.11
C LYS A 145 -1.41 -35.89 12.05
N LEU A 146 -2.47 -35.09 12.02
CA LEU A 146 -2.61 -33.94 11.14
C LEU A 146 -1.64 -32.83 11.55
N ALA A 147 -1.61 -32.45 12.83
CA ALA A 147 -0.74 -31.42 13.37
C ALA A 147 0.74 -31.67 13.03
N ALA A 148 1.19 -32.93 13.11
CA ALA A 148 2.56 -33.34 12.74
C ALA A 148 2.90 -33.14 11.23
N GLN A 149 1.91 -33.00 10.37
CA GLN A 149 2.12 -32.75 8.93
C GLN A 149 2.10 -31.27 8.57
N LEU A 150 1.55 -30.40 9.44
CA LEU A 150 1.43 -28.97 9.19
C LEU A 150 2.78 -28.26 9.33
N ASP A 151 2.97 -27.19 8.58
CA ASP A 151 4.14 -26.31 8.73
C ASP A 151 3.95 -25.33 9.91
N GLY A 152 2.71 -25.14 10.37
CA GLY A 152 2.37 -24.37 11.58
C GLY A 152 0.89 -24.37 11.89
N ILE A 153 0.56 -24.12 13.15
CA ILE A 153 -0.83 -23.99 13.63
C ILE A 153 -1.04 -22.54 14.06
N VAL A 154 -1.90 -21.82 13.35
CA VAL A 154 -2.30 -20.46 13.70
C VAL A 154 -3.33 -20.52 14.80
N THR A 155 -3.10 -19.83 15.91
CA THR A 155 -4.01 -19.82 17.07
C THR A 155 -4.14 -18.43 17.67
N PHE A 156 -5.31 -18.20 18.30
CA PHE A 156 -5.62 -16.99 19.06
C PHE A 156 -5.39 -17.18 20.57
N SER A 157 -5.00 -18.39 20.98
CA SER A 157 -4.60 -18.72 22.36
C SER A 157 -3.10 -18.50 22.55
N ASP A 158 -2.67 -18.46 23.81
CA ASP A 158 -1.24 -18.33 24.16
C ASP A 158 -0.49 -19.67 24.20
N ALA A 159 -1.13 -20.76 23.78
CA ALA A 159 -0.53 -22.11 23.74
C ALA A 159 0.68 -22.14 22.79
N GLU A 160 1.83 -22.60 23.26
CA GLU A 160 3.04 -22.74 22.46
C GLU A 160 2.99 -23.94 21.50
N THR A 161 2.24 -24.96 21.87
CA THR A 161 2.00 -26.14 21.06
C THR A 161 0.54 -26.57 21.12
N ILE A 162 0.01 -27.00 19.99
CA ILE A 162 -1.33 -27.60 19.91
C ILE A 162 -1.21 -28.96 19.24
N PHE A 163 -1.65 -30.01 19.95
CA PHE A 163 -1.56 -31.41 19.49
C PHE A 163 -0.16 -31.85 19.08
N GLY A 164 0.90 -31.23 19.64
CA GLY A 164 2.31 -31.47 19.32
C GLY A 164 2.83 -30.68 18.12
N GLY A 165 2.00 -29.86 17.48
CA GLY A 165 2.43 -28.94 16.41
C GLY A 165 2.80 -27.56 16.97
N HIS A 166 3.80 -26.93 16.39
CA HIS A 166 4.21 -25.57 16.75
C HIS A 166 3.15 -24.53 16.38
N THR A 167 2.91 -23.57 17.26
CA THR A 167 1.93 -22.53 17.05
C THR A 167 2.52 -21.24 16.49
N ILE A 168 1.70 -20.53 15.74
CA ILE A 168 1.87 -19.14 15.34
C ILE A 168 0.78 -18.37 16.09
N ARG A 169 1.19 -17.71 17.17
CA ARG A 169 0.26 -17.00 18.05
C ARG A 169 -0.07 -15.64 17.44
N ILE A 170 -1.34 -15.45 17.13
CA ILE A 170 -1.89 -14.17 16.65
C ILE A 170 -3.02 -13.72 17.55
N SER A 171 -3.42 -12.48 17.41
CA SER A 171 -4.64 -11.97 18.02
C SER A 171 -5.75 -11.82 17.00
N ASN A 172 -6.99 -11.71 17.45
CA ASN A 172 -8.06 -11.25 16.59
C ASN A 172 -7.71 -9.86 16.07
N GLY A 173 -7.66 -9.71 14.76
CA GLY A 173 -7.33 -8.46 14.12
C GLY A 173 -8.53 -7.55 13.97
N ILE A 174 -8.24 -6.30 13.63
CA ILE A 174 -9.22 -5.28 13.26
C ILE A 174 -8.90 -4.72 11.87
N ASP A 175 -9.93 -4.43 11.11
CA ASP A 175 -9.80 -3.64 9.88
C ASP A 175 -10.09 -2.17 10.22
N PHE A 176 -9.04 -1.39 10.37
CA PHE A 176 -9.14 0.01 10.75
C PHE A 176 -9.84 0.86 9.68
N ASP A 177 -9.79 0.50 8.41
CA ASP A 177 -10.47 1.22 7.33
C ASP A 177 -11.99 1.07 7.40
N ALA A 178 -12.45 -0.07 7.93
CA ALA A 178 -13.88 -0.40 8.04
C ALA A 178 -14.54 0.12 9.32
N ILE A 179 -13.77 0.69 10.26
CA ILE A 179 -14.28 1.16 11.56
C ILE A 179 -13.95 2.63 11.73
N PRO A 180 -14.98 3.52 11.73
CA PRO A 180 -14.78 4.94 11.97
C PRO A 180 -14.29 5.20 13.39
N GLN A 181 -13.41 6.17 13.54
CA GLN A 181 -12.95 6.67 14.83
C GLN A 181 -13.94 7.69 15.37
N LYS A 182 -14.22 7.66 16.67
CA LYS A 182 -15.06 8.67 17.34
C LYS A 182 -14.41 10.05 17.24
N ILE A 183 -15.23 11.06 16.96
CA ILE A 183 -14.83 12.46 17.01
C ILE A 183 -14.92 12.95 18.46
N THR A 184 -13.84 13.56 18.94
CA THR A 184 -13.81 14.12 20.30
C THR A 184 -14.85 15.24 20.42
N ARG A 185 -15.75 15.15 21.39
CA ARG A 185 -16.72 16.18 21.74
C ARG A 185 -16.32 16.80 23.07
N ASN A 186 -16.31 18.11 23.16
CA ASN A 186 -16.24 18.84 24.42
C ASN A 186 -17.67 18.92 24.99
N ASP A 187 -18.10 17.84 25.67
CA ASP A 187 -19.40 17.79 26.29
C ASP A 187 -19.31 18.27 27.74
N THR A 188 -20.08 19.31 28.06
CA THR A 188 -20.22 19.86 29.40
C THR A 188 -21.48 19.28 30.10
N SER A 189 -22.22 18.39 29.44
CA SER A 189 -23.39 17.70 30.03
C SER A 189 -22.93 16.76 31.16
N ARG A 190 -23.73 16.65 32.20
CA ARG A 190 -23.53 15.66 33.26
C ARG A 190 -24.22 14.34 32.88
N GLU A 191 -23.90 13.86 31.69
CA GLU A 191 -24.47 12.64 31.10
C GLU A 191 -23.36 11.71 30.62
N LEU A 192 -23.55 10.40 30.75
CA LEU A 192 -22.64 9.38 30.29
C LEU A 192 -23.40 8.31 29.51
N HIS A 193 -23.05 8.12 28.26
CA HIS A 193 -23.68 7.12 27.40
C HIS A 193 -22.82 5.87 27.29
N LEU A 194 -23.29 4.78 27.93
CA LEU A 194 -22.67 3.45 27.84
C LEU A 194 -23.22 2.71 26.61
N ILE A 195 -22.39 1.95 25.90
CA ILE A 195 -22.83 1.11 24.79
C ILE A 195 -22.36 -0.34 24.94
N GLY A 196 -23.29 -1.29 24.78
CA GLY A 196 -23.02 -2.71 24.70
C GLY A 196 -23.52 -3.30 23.39
N VAL A 197 -22.63 -3.77 22.53
CA VAL A 197 -22.98 -4.36 21.22
C VAL A 197 -22.82 -5.87 21.27
N ALA A 198 -23.93 -6.61 21.13
CA ALA A 198 -23.92 -8.07 21.13
C ALA A 198 -25.22 -8.66 20.59
N GLU A 199 -25.18 -9.84 19.97
CA GLU A 199 -26.27 -10.78 20.15
C GLU A 199 -26.27 -11.16 21.63
N VAL A 200 -27.30 -10.69 22.37
CA VAL A 200 -27.23 -10.69 23.82
C VAL A 200 -27.38 -12.12 24.36
N HIS A 201 -26.37 -12.58 25.10
CA HIS A 201 -26.34 -13.86 25.79
C HIS A 201 -25.93 -13.68 27.25
N TYR A 202 -26.29 -14.66 28.11
CA TYR A 202 -26.06 -14.64 29.56
C TYR A 202 -24.60 -14.38 29.98
N TRP A 203 -23.64 -14.74 29.14
CA TRP A 203 -22.21 -14.46 29.37
C TRP A 203 -21.80 -13.01 29.11
N HIS A 204 -22.66 -12.18 28.50
CA HIS A 204 -22.37 -10.76 28.35
C HIS A 204 -22.52 -9.99 29.63
N GLY A 205 -23.37 -10.48 30.56
CA GLY A 205 -23.53 -9.91 31.90
C GLY A 205 -24.19 -8.53 31.92
N PHE A 206 -25.04 -8.21 30.94
CA PHE A 206 -25.75 -6.93 30.88
C PHE A 206 -26.74 -6.78 32.02
N ASP A 207 -27.24 -7.89 32.55
CA ASP A 207 -28.03 -7.93 33.79
C ASP A 207 -27.27 -7.34 34.99
N ARG A 208 -25.96 -7.49 35.07
CA ARG A 208 -25.10 -6.91 36.11
C ARG A 208 -24.99 -5.39 36.00
N ILE A 209 -24.95 -4.85 34.75
CA ILE A 209 -24.98 -3.39 34.50
C ILE A 209 -26.35 -2.83 34.92
N ILE A 210 -27.46 -3.47 34.50
CA ILE A 210 -28.82 -3.00 34.79
C ILE A 210 -29.10 -3.01 36.29
N LYS A 211 -28.70 -4.07 37.02
CA LYS A 211 -28.78 -4.11 38.49
C LYS A 211 -27.93 -3.01 39.14
N GLY A 212 -26.72 -2.78 38.63
CA GLY A 212 -25.86 -1.69 39.09
C GLY A 212 -26.46 -0.30 38.82
N MET A 213 -27.19 -0.13 37.71
CA MET A 213 -27.92 1.11 37.42
C MET A 213 -29.08 1.29 38.40
N ALA A 214 -29.80 0.22 38.82
CA ALA A 214 -30.81 0.29 39.84
C ALA A 214 -30.23 0.79 41.15
N ASP A 215 -29.12 0.22 41.62
CA ASP A 215 -28.40 0.66 42.81
C ASP A 215 -27.93 2.12 42.70
N TYR A 216 -27.43 2.50 41.54
CA TYR A 216 -26.94 3.86 41.28
C TYR A 216 -28.07 4.89 41.34
N TYR A 217 -29.21 4.65 40.67
CA TYR A 217 -30.33 5.59 40.66
C TYR A 217 -31.10 5.64 41.99
N ALA A 218 -31.01 4.60 42.83
CA ALA A 218 -31.52 4.64 44.19
C ALA A 218 -30.81 5.71 45.07
N THR A 219 -29.61 6.14 44.69
CA THR A 219 -28.86 7.23 45.39
C THR A 219 -29.21 8.63 44.90
N HIS A 220 -30.12 8.80 43.98
CA HIS A 220 -30.48 10.08 43.33
C HIS A 220 -29.27 10.86 42.79
N PRO A 221 -28.48 10.27 41.90
CA PRO A 221 -27.23 10.85 41.41
C PRO A 221 -27.49 12.11 40.56
N SER A 222 -26.57 13.08 40.65
CA SER A 222 -26.61 14.28 39.82
C SER A 222 -26.08 14.03 38.38
N TYR A 223 -25.38 12.92 38.16
CA TYR A 223 -24.82 12.53 36.87
C TYR A 223 -25.70 11.45 36.24
N LYS A 224 -26.24 11.69 35.04
CA LYS A 224 -27.09 10.71 34.36
C LYS A 224 -26.29 9.71 33.58
N VAL A 225 -26.67 8.45 33.63
CA VAL A 225 -26.02 7.35 32.91
C VAL A 225 -27.05 6.62 32.05
N TYR A 226 -26.83 6.59 30.77
CA TYR A 226 -27.66 5.87 29.81
C TYR A 226 -26.95 4.60 29.34
N PHE A 227 -27.69 3.51 29.18
CA PHE A 227 -27.13 2.26 28.65
C PHE A 227 -27.83 1.86 27.36
N HIS A 228 -27.10 1.98 26.24
CA HIS A 228 -27.51 1.58 24.91
C HIS A 228 -27.16 0.12 24.67
N ILE A 229 -28.18 -0.74 24.54
CA ILE A 229 -28.03 -2.16 24.20
C ILE A 229 -28.31 -2.31 22.70
N VAL A 230 -27.30 -2.69 21.92
CA VAL A 230 -27.40 -2.91 20.48
C VAL A 230 -27.24 -4.39 20.20
N GLY A 231 -28.31 -5.00 19.69
CA GLY A 231 -28.41 -6.42 19.37
C GLY A 231 -29.72 -7.05 19.78
N ALA A 232 -29.96 -8.27 19.31
CA ALA A 232 -31.21 -8.98 19.61
C ALA A 232 -31.15 -9.64 20.98
N LEU A 233 -32.26 -9.58 21.71
CA LEU A 233 -32.55 -10.37 22.89
C LEU A 233 -33.28 -11.64 22.44
N THR A 234 -32.55 -12.65 21.94
CA THR A 234 -33.12 -13.83 21.27
C THR A 234 -33.48 -14.93 22.27
N GLY A 235 -32.73 -15.05 23.36
CA GLY A 235 -32.92 -16.08 24.39
C GLY A 235 -34.08 -15.78 25.37
N GLU A 236 -34.77 -16.82 25.78
CA GLU A 236 -35.84 -16.70 26.80
C GLU A 236 -35.27 -16.29 28.15
N ARG A 237 -34.09 -16.83 28.51
CA ARG A 237 -33.37 -16.48 29.73
C ARG A 237 -32.99 -15.01 29.76
N GLU A 238 -32.42 -14.52 28.68
CA GLU A 238 -31.94 -13.15 28.53
C GLU A 238 -33.12 -12.15 28.68
N ARG A 239 -34.25 -12.49 28.07
CA ARG A 239 -35.48 -11.68 28.24
C ARG A 239 -35.97 -11.64 29.67
N ARG A 240 -35.95 -12.77 30.39
CA ARG A 240 -36.36 -12.86 31.78
C ARG A 240 -35.42 -12.14 32.76
N GLU A 241 -34.12 -12.14 32.49
CA GLU A 241 -33.10 -11.53 33.34
C GLU A 241 -32.94 -10.02 33.12
N ILE A 242 -33.33 -9.51 31.97
CA ILE A 242 -33.13 -8.10 31.57
C ILE A 242 -34.41 -7.30 31.63
N LEU A 243 -35.44 -7.65 30.87
CA LEU A 243 -36.65 -6.84 30.75
C LEU A 243 -37.41 -6.66 32.07
N PRO A 244 -37.60 -7.71 32.91
CA PRO A 244 -38.29 -7.54 34.20
C PRO A 244 -37.52 -6.65 35.18
N VAL A 245 -36.18 -6.68 35.13
CA VAL A 245 -35.33 -5.85 36.01
C VAL A 245 -35.46 -4.38 35.64
N ILE A 246 -35.45 -4.07 34.30
CA ILE A 246 -35.68 -2.72 33.81
C ILE A 246 -37.02 -2.17 34.32
N ALA A 247 -38.10 -2.94 34.16
CA ALA A 247 -39.44 -2.54 34.58
C ALA A 247 -39.55 -2.43 36.11
N GLN A 248 -39.03 -3.39 36.87
CA GLN A 248 -39.06 -3.41 38.33
C GLN A 248 -38.42 -2.15 38.93
N TYR A 249 -37.32 -1.69 38.38
CA TYR A 249 -36.55 -0.53 38.86
C TYR A 249 -36.84 0.76 38.11
N LYS A 250 -37.82 0.77 37.20
CA LYS A 250 -38.24 1.94 36.39
C LYS A 250 -37.05 2.57 35.61
N LEU A 251 -36.25 1.71 34.98
CA LEU A 251 -35.05 2.11 34.26
C LEU A 251 -35.29 2.34 32.76
N GLU A 252 -36.54 2.27 32.27
CA GLU A 252 -36.88 2.49 30.85
C GLU A 252 -36.37 3.80 30.28
N PRO A 253 -36.29 4.92 31.03
CA PRO A 253 -35.69 6.17 30.49
C PRO A 253 -34.18 6.11 30.33
N PHE A 254 -33.50 5.16 30.95
CA PHE A 254 -32.05 5.08 31.05
C PHE A 254 -31.44 3.86 30.33
N VAL A 255 -32.24 2.82 30.05
CA VAL A 255 -31.81 1.62 29.32
C VAL A 255 -32.51 1.57 27.98
N ILE A 256 -31.77 1.81 26.92
CA ILE A 256 -32.27 1.99 25.55
C ILE A 256 -31.96 0.74 24.73
N LEU A 257 -33.00 0.06 24.27
CA LEU A 257 -32.90 -1.15 23.46
C LEU A 257 -33.00 -0.78 21.95
N HIS A 258 -31.91 -0.91 21.21
CA HIS A 258 -31.87 -0.56 19.79
C HIS A 258 -32.22 -1.71 18.82
N GLY A 259 -32.30 -2.96 19.34
CA GLY A 259 -32.36 -4.12 18.45
C GLY A 259 -31.08 -4.32 17.65
N GLN A 260 -31.15 -5.11 16.60
CA GLN A 260 -30.01 -5.31 15.70
C GLN A 260 -29.77 -4.07 14.83
N GLN A 261 -28.56 -3.54 14.87
CA GLN A 261 -28.13 -2.40 14.05
C GLN A 261 -26.79 -2.74 13.35
N HIS A 262 -26.62 -2.22 12.12
CA HIS A 262 -25.45 -2.45 11.28
C HIS A 262 -25.06 -1.18 10.53
N GLY A 263 -23.81 -1.09 10.05
CA GLY A 263 -23.30 0.00 9.22
C GLY A 263 -23.51 1.37 9.85
N GLU A 264 -23.96 2.34 9.08
CA GLU A 264 -24.13 3.74 9.51
C GLU A 264 -25.05 3.92 10.73
N GLN A 265 -26.07 3.06 10.90
CA GLN A 265 -26.95 3.15 12.06
C GLN A 265 -26.22 2.78 13.34
N LEU A 266 -25.39 1.74 13.30
CA LEU A 266 -24.53 1.36 14.42
C LEU A 266 -23.48 2.43 14.70
N ASP A 267 -22.87 2.99 13.66
CA ASP A 267 -21.86 4.03 13.78
C ASP A 267 -22.39 5.30 14.46
N LYS A 268 -23.64 5.71 14.14
CA LYS A 268 -24.32 6.83 14.81
C LYS A 268 -24.52 6.61 16.32
N ILE A 269 -24.85 5.38 16.72
CA ILE A 269 -25.00 5.04 18.15
C ILE A 269 -23.65 5.10 18.85
N PHE A 270 -22.60 4.57 18.24
CA PHE A 270 -21.24 4.68 18.77
C PHE A 270 -20.76 6.12 18.89
N GLU A 271 -21.09 6.98 17.92
CA GLU A 271 -20.71 8.39 17.95
C GLU A 271 -21.35 9.13 19.12
N GLN A 272 -22.56 8.72 19.54
CA GLN A 272 -23.27 9.26 20.71
C GLN A 272 -22.80 8.66 22.03
N SER A 273 -22.03 7.56 22.00
CA SER A 273 -21.64 6.81 23.21
C SER A 273 -20.24 7.23 23.68
N ASP A 274 -20.02 7.19 25.00
CA ASP A 274 -18.80 7.67 25.63
C ASP A 274 -17.95 6.54 26.20
N PHE A 275 -18.57 5.43 26.55
CA PHE A 275 -17.94 4.31 27.23
C PHE A 275 -18.54 2.99 26.76
N SER A 276 -17.74 1.96 26.56
CA SER A 276 -18.20 0.69 26.00
C SER A 276 -18.22 -0.44 27.02
N ILE A 277 -19.20 -1.34 26.87
CA ILE A 277 -19.39 -2.48 27.73
C ILE A 277 -19.02 -3.77 27.02
N GLY A 278 -17.94 -4.39 27.45
CA GLY A 278 -17.49 -5.70 27.01
C GLY A 278 -18.27 -6.84 27.66
N SER A 279 -17.69 -8.04 27.68
CA SER A 279 -18.32 -9.16 28.40
C SER A 279 -18.02 -9.07 29.89
N LEU A 280 -19.07 -9.24 30.73
CA LEU A 280 -18.97 -9.09 32.18
C LEU A 280 -19.24 -10.40 32.94
N ALA A 281 -19.61 -11.46 32.23
CA ALA A 281 -20.00 -12.72 32.85
C ALA A 281 -19.52 -13.97 32.10
N ARG A 282 -18.34 -13.91 31.49
CA ARG A 282 -17.72 -15.07 30.79
C ARG A 282 -17.46 -16.25 31.72
N HIS A 283 -17.24 -16.02 33.00
CA HIS A 283 -17.16 -17.06 34.02
C HIS A 283 -18.37 -18.01 34.01
N ARG A 284 -19.59 -17.51 33.66
CA ARG A 284 -20.82 -18.33 33.51
C ARG A 284 -20.69 -19.41 32.41
N SER A 285 -19.82 -19.18 31.42
CA SER A 285 -19.53 -20.14 30.35
C SER A 285 -18.24 -20.94 30.57
N GLY A 286 -17.59 -20.77 31.73
CA GLY A 286 -16.31 -21.42 32.03
C GLY A 286 -15.11 -20.89 31.23
N ILE A 287 -15.29 -19.79 30.50
CA ILE A 287 -14.23 -19.15 29.71
C ILE A 287 -13.73 -17.94 30.49
N THR A 288 -12.47 -18.00 30.94
CA THR A 288 -11.84 -16.91 31.71
C THR A 288 -10.87 -16.07 30.88
N THR A 289 -10.30 -16.65 29.85
CA THR A 289 -9.34 -15.96 28.97
C THR A 289 -9.85 -16.00 27.53
N ILE A 290 -10.04 -14.85 26.91
CA ILE A 290 -10.55 -14.73 25.54
C ILE A 290 -10.21 -13.38 24.93
N LYS A 291 -9.75 -13.39 23.68
CA LYS A 291 -9.44 -12.20 22.87
C LYS A 291 -10.65 -11.83 22.01
N THR A 292 -11.59 -11.04 22.57
CA THR A 292 -12.87 -10.73 21.92
C THR A 292 -12.73 -9.69 20.80
N LEU A 293 -13.51 -9.82 19.71
CA LEU A 293 -13.57 -8.81 18.65
C LEU A 293 -14.13 -7.47 19.16
N LYS A 294 -15.02 -7.50 20.17
CA LYS A 294 -15.64 -6.30 20.74
C LYS A 294 -14.63 -5.35 21.37
N ASN A 295 -13.74 -5.85 22.24
CA ASN A 295 -12.72 -5.04 22.89
C ASN A 295 -11.84 -4.33 21.82
N ARG A 296 -11.55 -5.02 20.73
CA ARG A 296 -10.79 -4.47 19.60
C ARG A 296 -11.55 -3.41 18.84
N GLU A 297 -12.85 -3.62 18.59
CA GLU A 297 -13.71 -2.64 17.95
C GLU A 297 -13.86 -1.37 18.81
N TYR A 298 -14.05 -1.52 20.11
CA TYR A 298 -14.17 -0.40 21.04
C TYR A 298 -12.90 0.46 21.04
N ALA A 299 -11.74 -0.17 21.18
CA ALA A 299 -10.47 0.53 21.11
C ALA A 299 -10.20 1.12 19.71
N ALA A 300 -10.61 0.45 18.63
CA ALA A 300 -10.47 0.98 17.26
C ALA A 300 -11.37 2.21 17.02
N ARG A 301 -12.52 2.29 17.69
CA ARG A 301 -13.35 3.50 17.69
C ARG A 301 -12.81 4.59 18.62
N GLY A 302 -11.82 4.26 19.45
CA GLY A 302 -11.23 5.20 20.41
C GLY A 302 -12.03 5.37 21.70
N LEU A 303 -12.83 4.36 22.08
CA LEU A 303 -13.66 4.40 23.28
C LEU A 303 -12.99 3.64 24.44
N PRO A 304 -12.99 4.19 25.66
CA PRO A 304 -12.69 3.42 26.87
C PRO A 304 -13.77 2.38 27.14
N PHE A 305 -13.43 1.31 27.84
CA PHE A 305 -14.38 0.22 28.06
C PHE A 305 -14.11 -0.62 29.33
N ILE A 306 -15.11 -1.40 29.72
CA ILE A 306 -15.05 -2.33 30.84
C ILE A 306 -15.31 -3.77 30.39
N TYR A 307 -14.62 -4.74 30.99
CA TYR A 307 -14.86 -6.16 30.83
C TYR A 307 -14.35 -6.96 32.04
N SER A 308 -14.69 -8.27 32.14
CA SER A 308 -14.34 -9.10 33.31
C SER A 308 -13.38 -10.25 33.01
N GLU A 309 -13.30 -10.69 31.76
CA GLU A 309 -12.39 -11.76 31.34
C GLU A 309 -10.92 -11.29 31.27
N THR A 310 -9.99 -12.22 31.09
CA THR A 310 -8.59 -11.91 30.75
C THR A 310 -8.43 -11.74 29.22
N ASP A 311 -7.98 -10.57 28.80
CA ASP A 311 -7.59 -10.29 27.42
C ASP A 311 -6.21 -9.62 27.44
N THR A 312 -5.17 -10.43 27.21
CA THR A 312 -3.76 -10.01 27.33
C THR A 312 -3.37 -8.85 26.38
N ASP A 313 -4.21 -8.50 25.42
CA ASP A 313 -3.97 -7.34 24.56
C ASP A 313 -4.44 -6.02 25.21
N PHE A 314 -5.24 -6.11 26.31
CA PHE A 314 -5.91 -4.96 26.89
C PHE A 314 -5.79 -4.84 28.43
N ASP A 315 -5.42 -5.91 29.14
CA ASP A 315 -5.46 -5.95 30.62
C ASP A 315 -4.58 -4.87 31.28
N ASP A 316 -3.56 -4.37 30.60
CA ASP A 316 -2.63 -3.33 31.06
C ASP A 316 -2.92 -1.93 30.50
N LYS A 317 -4.00 -1.75 29.74
CA LYS A 317 -4.28 -0.47 29.07
C LYS A 317 -4.96 0.54 30.00
N PRO A 318 -4.53 1.82 30.01
CA PRO A 318 -5.07 2.83 30.93
C PRO A 318 -6.54 3.21 30.66
N TYR A 319 -7.05 2.90 29.48
CA TYR A 319 -8.44 3.14 29.07
C TYR A 319 -9.36 1.95 29.32
N VAL A 320 -8.89 0.97 30.07
CA VAL A 320 -9.65 -0.24 30.39
C VAL A 320 -9.96 -0.30 31.88
N LEU A 321 -11.23 -0.47 32.22
CA LEU A 321 -11.70 -0.76 33.56
C LEU A 321 -11.96 -2.27 33.70
N LYS A 322 -11.44 -2.90 34.73
CA LYS A 322 -11.67 -4.34 34.99
C LYS A 322 -12.77 -4.54 35.99
N ALA A 323 -13.79 -5.30 35.60
CA ALA A 323 -14.81 -5.78 36.54
C ALA A 323 -14.43 -7.15 37.12
N PRO A 324 -14.81 -7.48 38.36
CA PRO A 324 -14.61 -8.81 38.91
C PRO A 324 -15.45 -9.85 38.12
N ALA A 325 -14.88 -11.02 37.89
CA ALA A 325 -15.55 -12.13 37.20
C ALA A 325 -16.46 -12.92 38.18
N ASN A 326 -17.53 -12.29 38.65
CA ASN A 326 -18.49 -12.85 39.58
C ASN A 326 -19.92 -12.34 39.29
N GLU A 327 -20.88 -12.62 40.14
CA GLU A 327 -22.29 -12.24 39.95
C GLU A 327 -22.69 -10.88 40.58
N THR A 328 -21.74 -10.16 41.18
CA THR A 328 -22.07 -8.87 41.81
C THR A 328 -22.46 -7.82 40.75
N PRO A 329 -23.43 -6.95 41.04
CA PRO A 329 -23.76 -5.82 40.18
C PRO A 329 -22.52 -4.96 39.89
N VAL A 330 -22.45 -4.39 38.70
CA VAL A 330 -21.35 -3.49 38.34
C VAL A 330 -21.59 -2.13 38.99
N ARG A 331 -20.60 -1.63 39.70
CA ARG A 331 -20.69 -0.31 40.34
C ARG A 331 -20.62 0.80 39.27
N ILE A 332 -21.78 1.37 38.93
CA ILE A 332 -21.90 2.43 37.93
C ILE A 332 -21.11 3.68 38.33
N GLN A 333 -21.10 4.04 39.60
CA GLN A 333 -20.28 5.14 40.11
C GLN A 333 -18.79 4.94 39.77
N ALA A 334 -18.27 3.72 39.83
CA ALA A 334 -16.88 3.44 39.49
C ALA A 334 -16.61 3.66 37.98
N ILE A 335 -17.58 3.44 37.08
CA ILE A 335 -17.46 3.77 35.67
C ILE A 335 -17.47 5.29 35.49
N VAL A 336 -18.34 6.02 36.16
CA VAL A 336 -18.40 7.49 36.13
C VAL A 336 -17.07 8.09 36.62
N ASP A 337 -16.60 7.64 37.79
CA ASP A 337 -15.33 8.11 38.38
C ASP A 337 -14.17 7.83 37.41
N PHE A 338 -14.08 6.63 36.87
CA PHE A 338 -13.06 6.25 35.91
C PHE A 338 -13.12 7.13 34.63
N TYR A 339 -14.30 7.38 34.09
CA TYR A 339 -14.46 8.21 32.89
C TYR A 339 -14.04 9.66 33.16
N GLN A 340 -14.27 10.18 34.36
CA GLN A 340 -13.95 11.55 34.74
C GLN A 340 -12.48 11.78 35.15
N THR A 341 -11.69 10.70 35.38
CA THR A 341 -10.29 10.82 35.87
C THR A 341 -9.35 11.46 34.85
N GLN A 342 -9.68 11.44 33.57
CA GLN A 342 -8.80 11.95 32.50
C GLN A 342 -9.60 12.33 31.26
N THR A 343 -8.99 13.18 30.45
CA THR A 343 -9.49 13.46 29.10
C THR A 343 -9.11 12.31 28.18
N TRP A 344 -10.09 11.76 27.49
CA TRP A 344 -9.90 10.63 26.58
C TRP A 344 -9.47 11.12 25.20
N ASP A 345 -8.38 10.52 24.69
CA ASP A 345 -7.89 10.73 23.34
C ASP A 345 -8.27 9.53 22.46
N PRO A 346 -9.35 9.61 21.64
CA PRO A 346 -9.73 8.52 20.74
C PRO A 346 -8.64 8.12 19.76
N ALA A 347 -7.82 9.06 19.30
CA ALA A 347 -6.71 8.79 18.39
C ALA A 347 -5.60 8.00 19.09
N GLY A 348 -5.24 8.38 20.32
CA GLY A 348 -4.25 7.68 21.11
C GLY A 348 -4.68 6.26 21.48
N ILE A 349 -5.98 6.06 21.88
CA ILE A 349 -6.54 4.73 22.13
C ILE A 349 -6.42 3.86 20.86
N ARG A 350 -6.90 4.35 19.73
CA ARG A 350 -6.83 3.65 18.44
C ARG A 350 -5.38 3.32 18.03
N GLN A 351 -4.46 4.27 18.15
CA GLN A 351 -3.07 4.09 17.83
C GLN A 351 -2.39 3.02 18.69
N SER A 352 -2.76 2.89 19.97
CA SER A 352 -2.19 1.93 20.92
C SER A 352 -2.40 0.47 20.49
N ILE A 353 -3.38 0.20 19.63
CA ILE A 353 -3.72 -1.13 19.08
C ILE A 353 -3.41 -1.30 17.60
N SER A 354 -2.62 -0.41 17.01
CA SER A 354 -2.23 -0.50 15.57
C SER A 354 -1.60 -1.85 15.20
N HIS A 355 -0.88 -2.46 16.15
CA HIS A 355 -0.29 -3.80 16.02
C HIS A 355 -1.34 -4.93 15.93
N LEU A 356 -2.61 -4.67 16.28
CA LEU A 356 -3.73 -5.60 16.14
C LEU A 356 -4.45 -5.47 14.78
N SER A 357 -3.94 -4.69 13.81
CA SER A 357 -4.47 -4.73 12.45
C SER A 357 -4.40 -6.13 11.86
N TRP A 358 -5.39 -6.54 11.04
CA TRP A 358 -5.31 -7.82 10.34
C TRP A 358 -4.05 -7.92 9.48
N HIS A 359 -3.59 -6.81 8.90
CA HIS A 359 -2.32 -6.75 8.19
C HIS A 359 -1.15 -7.20 9.09
N ALA A 360 -1.00 -6.62 10.28
CA ALA A 360 0.07 -6.98 11.21
C ALA A 360 -0.04 -8.44 11.69
N GLN A 361 -1.27 -8.95 11.90
CA GLN A 361 -1.48 -10.34 12.32
C GLN A 361 -1.15 -11.34 11.19
N MET A 362 -1.56 -11.07 9.95
CA MET A 362 -1.22 -11.91 8.80
C MET A 362 0.27 -11.83 8.47
N GLN A 363 0.90 -10.69 8.64
CA GLN A 363 2.36 -10.57 8.52
C GLN A 363 3.12 -11.51 9.47
N LYS A 364 2.65 -11.70 10.72
CA LYS A 364 3.23 -12.69 11.65
C LYS A 364 3.12 -14.12 11.13
N VAL A 365 2.01 -14.45 10.45
CA VAL A 365 1.79 -15.79 9.88
C VAL A 365 2.72 -16.02 8.69
N ILE A 366 2.72 -15.10 7.72
CA ILE A 366 3.46 -15.29 6.47
C ILE A 366 4.96 -15.04 6.62
N GLY A 367 5.39 -14.21 7.58
CA GLY A 367 6.79 -13.87 7.81
C GLY A 367 7.68 -15.11 8.05
N LYS A 368 7.13 -16.16 8.67
CA LYS A 368 7.83 -17.45 8.83
C LYS A 368 8.03 -18.22 7.50
N TYR A 369 7.22 -17.93 6.48
CA TYR A 369 7.23 -18.65 5.20
C TYR A 369 7.77 -17.81 4.05
N GLN A 370 7.79 -16.49 4.19
CA GLN A 370 8.48 -15.60 3.25
C GLN A 370 10.01 -15.63 3.43
N VAL A 371 10.49 -15.83 4.65
CA VAL A 371 11.94 -15.87 4.97
C VAL A 371 12.65 -17.12 4.40
N ALA A 372 11.92 -18.16 4.01
CA ALA A 372 12.52 -19.41 3.50
C ALA A 372 12.70 -19.47 1.97
N SER A 373 12.31 -18.42 1.18
CA SER A 373 12.36 -18.51 -0.29
C SER A 373 12.74 -17.23 -1.05
N GLU A 374 12.97 -16.09 -0.40
CA GLU A 374 13.56 -14.96 -1.11
C GLU A 374 15.03 -14.80 -0.68
N LYS A 375 15.95 -15.40 -1.48
CA LYS A 375 17.35 -14.97 -1.46
C LYS A 375 17.33 -13.44 -1.53
N LYS A 376 17.91 -12.79 -0.52
CA LYS A 376 18.03 -11.34 -0.49
C LYS A 376 18.78 -10.91 -1.75
N LEU A 377 18.05 -10.35 -2.72
CA LEU A 377 18.63 -9.98 -4.00
C LEU A 377 19.71 -8.92 -3.81
N LYS A 378 20.88 -9.19 -4.35
CA LYS A 378 21.97 -8.25 -4.43
C LYS A 378 21.93 -7.55 -5.78
N ILE A 379 21.66 -6.24 -5.76
CA ILE A 379 21.46 -5.44 -6.97
C ILE A 379 22.51 -4.34 -7.03
N ALA A 380 23.24 -4.30 -8.14
CA ALA A 380 24.19 -3.25 -8.45
C ALA A 380 23.60 -2.26 -9.47
N TYR A 381 23.60 -0.96 -9.14
CA TYR A 381 23.27 0.12 -10.07
C TYR A 381 24.55 0.82 -10.54
N CYS A 382 24.79 0.85 -11.86
CA CYS A 382 25.85 1.63 -12.48
C CYS A 382 25.31 3.01 -12.88
N ILE A 383 25.73 4.05 -12.16
CA ILE A 383 25.33 5.44 -12.41
C ILE A 383 26.55 6.36 -12.44
N PRO A 384 26.55 7.48 -13.17
CA PRO A 384 27.69 8.38 -13.17
C PRO A 384 27.99 8.99 -11.79
N SER A 385 26.99 9.61 -11.19
CA SER A 385 27.10 10.27 -9.88
C SER A 385 25.72 10.34 -9.21
N ILE A 386 25.69 10.71 -7.92
CA ILE A 386 24.45 10.88 -7.13
C ILE A 386 24.47 12.17 -6.30
N HIS A 387 25.43 13.05 -6.53
CA HIS A 387 25.65 14.28 -5.77
C HIS A 387 24.95 15.53 -6.37
N CYS A 388 24.25 15.40 -7.50
CA CYS A 388 23.57 16.51 -8.15
C CYS A 388 22.04 16.46 -7.93
N PRO A 389 21.34 17.61 -7.94
CA PRO A 389 19.88 17.68 -7.80
C PRO A 389 19.14 17.29 -9.11
N GLY A 390 19.60 16.25 -9.80
CA GLY A 390 19.01 15.79 -11.04
C GLY A 390 17.78 14.92 -10.87
N GLY A 391 16.94 14.84 -11.91
CA GLY A 391 15.75 13.99 -11.92
C GLY A 391 16.07 12.50 -11.87
N MET A 392 17.14 12.05 -12.54
CA MET A 392 17.59 10.66 -12.52
C MET A 392 18.07 10.28 -11.11
N GLU A 393 18.91 11.10 -10.50
CA GLU A 393 19.45 10.91 -9.16
C GLU A 393 18.33 10.81 -8.12
N ARG A 394 17.30 11.66 -8.24
CA ARG A 394 16.12 11.66 -7.37
C ARG A 394 15.33 10.36 -7.52
N VAL A 395 15.03 9.94 -8.73
CA VAL A 395 14.26 8.72 -9.02
C VAL A 395 15.01 7.49 -8.53
N ILE A 396 16.32 7.39 -8.81
CA ILE A 396 17.13 6.25 -8.36
C ILE A 396 17.18 6.21 -6.83
N SER A 397 17.48 7.33 -6.16
CA SER A 397 17.51 7.39 -4.69
C SER A 397 16.18 6.94 -4.08
N LEU A 398 15.06 7.39 -4.64
CA LEU A 398 13.73 6.99 -4.17
C LEU A 398 13.49 5.48 -4.32
N LYS A 399 13.80 4.91 -5.49
CA LYS A 399 13.65 3.48 -5.77
C LYS A 399 14.53 2.61 -4.89
N VAL A 400 15.83 2.91 -4.81
CA VAL A 400 16.77 2.08 -4.04
C VAL A 400 16.49 2.13 -2.56
N ASN A 401 16.08 3.29 -2.02
CA ASN A 401 15.63 3.41 -0.63
C ASN A 401 14.40 2.52 -0.37
N TYR A 402 13.44 2.54 -1.29
CA TYR A 402 12.24 1.72 -1.16
C TYR A 402 12.58 0.23 -1.26
N PHE A 403 13.39 -0.19 -2.24
CA PHE A 403 13.82 -1.59 -2.41
C PHE A 403 14.53 -2.11 -1.17
N THR A 404 15.41 -1.31 -0.58
CA THR A 404 16.12 -1.66 0.65
C THR A 404 15.17 -1.75 1.85
N LYS A 405 14.32 -0.72 2.05
CA LYS A 405 13.46 -0.62 3.22
C LYS A 405 12.30 -1.61 3.21
N LYS A 406 11.66 -1.82 2.04
CA LYS A 406 10.44 -2.63 1.91
C LYS A 406 10.70 -4.05 1.44
N PHE A 407 11.67 -4.27 0.55
CA PHE A 407 11.97 -5.60 0.01
C PHE A 407 13.21 -6.24 0.63
N GLY A 408 13.97 -5.47 1.42
CA GLY A 408 15.17 -5.95 2.07
C GLY A 408 16.31 -6.26 1.11
N TYR A 409 16.29 -5.73 -0.12
CA TYR A 409 17.33 -5.97 -1.12
C TYR A 409 18.66 -5.36 -0.69
N ASP A 410 19.75 -6.03 -1.06
CA ASP A 410 21.13 -5.60 -0.84
C ASP A 410 21.55 -4.72 -2.02
N ILE A 411 21.52 -3.39 -1.83
CA ILE A 411 21.71 -2.42 -2.91
C ILE A 411 23.10 -1.83 -2.88
N HIS A 412 23.76 -1.85 -4.04
CA HIS A 412 25.07 -1.29 -4.28
C HIS A 412 25.01 -0.29 -5.43
N LEU A 413 25.45 0.95 -5.18
CA LEU A 413 25.56 1.98 -6.20
C LEU A 413 27.01 2.12 -6.63
N ILE A 414 27.30 1.90 -7.90
CA ILE A 414 28.63 1.96 -8.50
C ILE A 414 28.75 3.29 -9.25
N LEU A 415 29.62 4.18 -8.75
CA LEU A 415 29.76 5.56 -9.19
C LEU A 415 31.07 5.75 -9.96
N THR A 416 31.03 6.52 -11.06
CA THR A 416 32.23 6.85 -11.85
C THR A 416 32.80 8.23 -11.55
N ASP A 417 31.93 9.16 -11.17
CA ASP A 417 32.25 10.58 -10.95
C ASP A 417 31.81 11.03 -9.55
N GLY A 418 32.29 12.17 -9.09
CA GLY A 418 31.87 12.77 -7.81
C GLY A 418 32.60 12.22 -6.59
N LYS A 419 33.92 11.98 -6.72
CA LYS A 419 34.78 11.57 -5.61
C LYS A 419 34.59 12.48 -4.39
N ASP A 420 34.47 11.87 -3.21
CA ASP A 420 34.35 12.54 -1.91
C ASP A 420 33.11 13.47 -1.76
N LYS A 421 32.15 13.41 -2.69
CA LYS A 421 30.91 14.17 -2.60
C LYS A 421 29.79 13.33 -2.01
N ALA A 422 29.08 13.88 -1.03
CA ALA A 422 27.92 13.24 -0.42
C ALA A 422 26.74 13.15 -1.43
N PRO A 423 25.89 12.11 -1.31
CA PRO A 423 24.65 12.04 -2.07
C PRO A 423 23.77 13.27 -1.83
N TYR A 424 23.22 13.86 -2.89
CA TYR A 424 22.32 15.01 -2.76
C TYR A 424 20.98 14.62 -2.10
N TYR A 425 20.43 13.48 -2.49
CA TYR A 425 19.23 12.92 -1.86
C TYR A 425 19.64 11.88 -0.81
N PRO A 426 18.99 11.87 0.38
CA PRO A 426 19.31 10.93 1.45
C PRO A 426 19.18 9.47 0.98
N LEU A 427 20.17 8.66 1.34
CA LEU A 427 20.15 7.21 1.10
C LEU A 427 19.99 6.46 2.42
N HIS A 428 19.36 5.28 2.32
CA HIS A 428 19.25 4.39 3.48
C HIS A 428 20.65 3.92 3.92
N PRO A 429 20.97 3.86 5.24
CA PRO A 429 22.30 3.55 5.73
C PRO A 429 22.89 2.21 5.27
N SER A 430 22.04 1.23 4.90
CA SER A 430 22.49 -0.07 4.39
C SER A 430 22.75 -0.10 2.87
N ILE A 431 22.61 1.00 2.16
CA ILE A 431 23.00 1.10 0.76
C ILE A 431 24.50 1.37 0.68
N THR A 432 25.22 0.52 -0.04
CA THR A 432 26.67 0.64 -0.19
C THR A 432 27.05 1.43 -1.45
N LEU A 433 27.94 2.41 -1.30
CA LEU A 433 28.47 3.20 -2.41
C LEU A 433 29.85 2.66 -2.79
N HIS A 434 30.07 2.38 -4.07
CA HIS A 434 31.36 1.97 -4.65
C HIS A 434 31.84 3.05 -5.59
N GLN A 435 32.86 3.80 -5.17
CA GLN A 435 33.45 4.85 -5.98
C GLN A 435 34.57 4.29 -6.86
N LEU A 436 34.39 4.36 -8.17
CA LEU A 436 35.38 3.85 -9.12
C LEU A 436 36.47 4.88 -9.49
N ASP A 437 36.33 6.13 -9.08
CA ASP A 437 37.30 7.22 -9.31
C ASP A 437 37.77 7.35 -10.78
N ILE A 438 36.83 7.34 -11.70
CA ILE A 438 37.15 7.52 -13.13
C ILE A 438 37.19 9.02 -13.45
N ASN A 439 36.26 9.80 -12.86
CA ASN A 439 36.19 11.27 -12.92
C ASN A 439 36.23 11.80 -14.35
N TYR A 440 35.21 11.44 -15.13
CA TYR A 440 35.09 11.89 -16.51
C TYR A 440 34.85 13.40 -16.62
N ASP A 441 34.31 14.03 -15.60
CA ASP A 441 34.11 15.47 -15.45
C ASP A 441 35.44 16.28 -15.57
N GLU A 442 36.59 15.70 -15.21
CA GLU A 442 37.89 16.31 -15.39
C GLU A 442 38.27 16.56 -16.87
N MET A 443 37.53 15.98 -17.81
CA MET A 443 37.77 16.10 -19.23
C MET A 443 37.03 17.27 -19.87
N ASP A 444 36.14 17.93 -19.15
CA ASP A 444 35.37 19.04 -19.66
C ASP A 444 36.26 20.23 -19.95
N GLY A 445 36.10 20.81 -21.13
CA GLY A 445 36.95 21.92 -21.63
C GLY A 445 38.31 21.51 -22.26
N MET A 446 38.64 20.21 -22.35
CA MET A 446 39.86 19.79 -22.98
C MET A 446 39.81 19.88 -24.52
N PRO A 447 40.97 20.17 -25.21
CA PRO A 447 41.07 20.10 -26.67
C PRO A 447 40.66 18.73 -27.22
N VAL A 448 40.02 18.68 -28.42
CA VAL A 448 39.37 17.49 -28.98
C VAL A 448 40.28 16.25 -29.01
N LEU A 449 41.52 16.38 -29.44
CA LEU A 449 42.48 15.25 -29.51
C LEU A 449 42.81 14.69 -28.10
N ARG A 450 43.04 15.57 -27.12
CA ARG A 450 43.28 15.18 -25.72
C ARG A 450 42.04 14.57 -25.11
N HIS A 451 40.88 15.09 -25.45
CA HIS A 451 39.60 14.55 -24.99
C HIS A 451 39.38 13.11 -25.52
N ILE A 452 39.64 12.83 -26.80
CA ILE A 452 39.50 11.49 -27.39
C ILE A 452 40.48 10.49 -26.74
N THR A 453 41.75 10.85 -26.64
CA THR A 453 42.77 9.96 -26.05
C THR A 453 42.52 9.75 -24.54
N GLY A 454 42.14 10.80 -23.85
CA GLY A 454 41.72 10.74 -22.45
C GLY A 454 40.50 9.84 -22.24
N TYR A 455 39.49 9.98 -23.08
CA TYR A 455 38.30 9.14 -23.05
C TYR A 455 38.63 7.66 -23.22
N VAL A 456 39.46 7.29 -24.19
CA VAL A 456 39.87 5.89 -24.41
C VAL A 456 40.63 5.34 -23.21
N LYS A 457 41.55 6.12 -22.59
CA LYS A 457 42.26 5.72 -21.37
C LYS A 457 41.30 5.51 -20.21
N LYS A 458 40.42 6.47 -19.97
CA LYS A 458 39.40 6.38 -18.87
C LYS A 458 38.42 5.22 -19.09
N GLN A 459 38.04 4.92 -20.36
CA GLN A 459 37.21 3.74 -20.67
C GLN A 459 37.92 2.41 -20.36
N LYS A 460 39.21 2.29 -20.64
CA LYS A 460 40.00 1.10 -20.27
C LYS A 460 40.09 0.95 -18.74
N LEU A 461 40.33 2.04 -18.02
CA LEU A 461 40.39 2.07 -16.58
C LEU A 461 39.02 1.71 -15.98
N PHE A 462 37.95 2.29 -16.50
CA PHE A 462 36.58 2.01 -16.09
C PHE A 462 36.25 0.53 -16.25
N LYS A 463 36.55 -0.06 -17.41
CA LYS A 463 36.36 -1.49 -17.65
C LYS A 463 37.06 -2.32 -16.57
N LYS A 464 38.34 -2.05 -16.29
CA LYS A 464 39.13 -2.78 -15.29
C LYS A 464 38.55 -2.67 -13.89
N ARG A 465 38.22 -1.44 -13.44
CA ARG A 465 37.69 -1.20 -12.10
C ARG A 465 36.27 -1.72 -11.91
N LEU A 466 35.41 -1.58 -12.93
CA LEU A 466 34.05 -2.12 -12.90
C LEU A 466 34.07 -3.65 -12.86
N ASP A 467 34.93 -4.29 -13.67
CA ASP A 467 35.05 -5.75 -13.68
C ASP A 467 35.53 -6.29 -12.33
N ALA A 468 36.54 -5.67 -11.72
CA ALA A 468 37.00 -6.02 -10.37
C ALA A 468 35.88 -5.87 -9.32
N CYS A 469 35.20 -4.72 -9.33
CA CYS A 469 34.10 -4.42 -8.38
C CYS A 469 32.94 -5.42 -8.54
N LEU A 470 32.50 -5.72 -9.74
CA LEU A 470 31.39 -6.65 -9.97
C LEU A 470 31.77 -8.10 -9.63
N ASN A 471 33.02 -8.54 -9.93
CA ASN A 471 33.49 -9.88 -9.58
C ASN A 471 33.67 -10.08 -8.07
N GLU A 472 34.05 -9.04 -7.32
CA GLU A 472 34.07 -9.06 -5.86
C GLU A 472 32.66 -9.06 -5.28
N LEU A 473 31.79 -8.21 -5.78
CA LEU A 473 30.43 -8.01 -5.29
C LEU A 473 29.53 -9.21 -5.61
N LYS A 474 29.67 -9.80 -6.80
CA LYS A 474 28.82 -10.89 -7.35
C LYS A 474 27.32 -10.59 -7.18
N PRO A 475 26.81 -9.51 -7.78
CA PRO A 475 25.40 -9.20 -7.69
C PRO A 475 24.55 -10.23 -8.46
N ASP A 476 23.28 -10.38 -8.09
CA ASP A 476 22.31 -11.16 -8.86
C ASP A 476 21.90 -10.40 -10.13
N ILE A 477 21.72 -9.08 -9.99
CA ILE A 477 21.31 -8.18 -11.09
C ILE A 477 22.21 -6.95 -11.11
N THR A 478 22.64 -6.57 -12.31
CA THR A 478 23.33 -5.29 -12.56
C THR A 478 22.48 -4.42 -13.47
N ILE A 479 22.16 -3.21 -13.04
CA ILE A 479 21.35 -2.24 -13.78
C ILE A 479 22.24 -1.10 -14.27
N SER A 480 22.29 -0.89 -15.57
CA SER A 480 22.99 0.20 -16.24
C SER A 480 22.03 1.36 -16.49
N THR A 481 22.41 2.57 -16.12
CA THR A 481 21.67 3.79 -16.54
C THR A 481 22.00 4.24 -17.97
N LEU A 482 22.63 3.38 -18.76
CA LEU A 482 22.92 3.54 -20.18
C LEU A 482 23.74 4.80 -20.52
N ARG A 483 24.60 5.19 -19.61
CA ARG A 483 25.55 6.29 -19.85
C ARG A 483 26.83 5.74 -20.49
N ARG A 484 27.96 5.85 -19.81
CA ARG A 484 29.26 5.39 -20.35
C ARG A 484 29.48 3.88 -20.16
N ASP A 485 28.81 3.30 -19.20
CA ASP A 485 28.84 1.88 -18.80
C ASP A 485 28.25 0.94 -19.86
N ILE A 486 27.26 1.39 -20.67
CA ILE A 486 26.70 0.58 -21.79
C ILE A 486 27.77 0.08 -22.78
N ASN A 487 28.90 0.76 -22.83
CA ASN A 487 29.99 0.35 -23.71
C ASN A 487 30.73 -0.92 -23.26
N ILE A 488 30.66 -1.23 -21.96
CA ILE A 488 31.45 -2.27 -21.31
C ILE A 488 30.64 -3.29 -20.54
N ILE A 489 29.43 -2.93 -20.06
CA ILE A 489 28.62 -3.75 -19.13
C ILE A 489 28.32 -5.16 -19.66
N ASN A 490 28.07 -5.29 -20.97
CA ASN A 490 27.82 -6.58 -21.59
C ASN A 490 29.04 -7.51 -21.69
N ASN A 491 30.23 -7.00 -21.38
CA ASN A 491 31.50 -7.74 -21.44
C ASN A 491 31.99 -8.11 -20.03
N MET A 492 31.21 -7.83 -19.00
CA MET A 492 31.50 -8.23 -17.61
C MET A 492 31.16 -9.70 -17.38
N THR A 493 32.00 -10.41 -16.67
CA THR A 493 31.94 -11.88 -16.48
C THR A 493 31.54 -12.29 -15.06
N ASP A 494 30.98 -11.35 -14.30
CA ASP A 494 30.55 -11.52 -12.90
C ASP A 494 29.32 -12.44 -12.71
N GLY A 495 28.69 -12.87 -13.80
CA GLY A 495 27.53 -13.78 -13.79
C GLY A 495 26.17 -13.11 -13.53
N SER A 496 26.12 -11.81 -13.22
CA SER A 496 24.85 -11.14 -12.96
C SER A 496 24.00 -10.92 -14.21
N ILE A 497 22.69 -10.85 -14.03
CA ILE A 497 21.73 -10.49 -15.08
C ILE A 497 21.88 -9.00 -15.39
N LYS A 498 22.13 -8.65 -16.66
CA LYS A 498 22.33 -7.27 -17.09
C LYS A 498 21.03 -6.65 -17.57
N LEU A 499 20.63 -5.54 -16.92
CA LEU A 499 19.49 -4.72 -17.32
C LEU A 499 19.97 -3.31 -17.73
N GLY A 500 19.18 -2.64 -18.56
CA GLY A 500 19.42 -1.23 -18.88
C GLY A 500 18.18 -0.42 -18.56
N GLU A 501 18.35 0.73 -17.90
CA GLU A 501 17.28 1.68 -17.60
C GLU A 501 17.61 3.03 -18.26
N ILE A 502 16.74 3.50 -19.17
CA ILE A 502 16.96 4.75 -19.90
C ILE A 502 16.23 5.91 -19.20
N HIS A 503 16.93 7.05 -19.07
CA HIS A 503 16.38 8.30 -18.54
C HIS A 503 16.38 9.44 -19.58
N PHE A 504 16.49 9.10 -20.86
CA PHE A 504 16.39 10.00 -22.00
C PHE A 504 15.62 9.28 -23.12
N ASN A 505 15.12 10.01 -24.12
CA ASN A 505 14.42 9.39 -25.25
C ASN A 505 15.36 9.02 -26.41
N LYS A 506 14.90 8.08 -27.28
CA LYS A 506 15.66 7.60 -28.45
C LYS A 506 16.06 8.72 -29.39
N SER A 507 15.14 9.67 -29.64
CA SER A 507 15.35 10.73 -30.65
C SER A 507 16.45 11.70 -30.26
N ASN A 508 16.79 11.84 -28.97
CA ASN A 508 17.83 12.77 -28.48
C ASN A 508 19.14 12.09 -28.06
N TYR A 509 19.32 10.83 -28.44
CA TYR A 509 20.57 10.13 -28.13
C TYR A 509 21.76 10.75 -28.92
N ARG A 510 22.72 11.38 -28.19
CA ARG A 510 23.91 12.04 -28.70
C ARG A 510 23.61 13.06 -29.82
N GLU A 511 22.83 14.07 -29.46
CA GLU A 511 22.53 15.17 -30.39
C GLU A 511 23.80 15.92 -30.80
N LEU A 512 23.92 16.23 -32.11
CA LEU A 512 25.04 16.91 -32.71
C LEU A 512 24.64 18.29 -33.26
N SER A 513 23.52 18.86 -32.79
CA SER A 513 23.00 20.15 -33.25
C SER A 513 24.06 21.27 -33.21
N ASP A 514 24.81 21.32 -32.10
CA ASP A 514 25.77 22.41 -31.80
C ASP A 514 27.17 22.22 -32.38
N LYS A 515 27.40 21.16 -33.16
CA LYS A 515 28.70 20.91 -33.77
C LYS A 515 28.77 21.47 -35.20
N PRO A 516 29.85 22.13 -35.59
CA PRO A 516 30.02 22.67 -36.95
C PRO A 516 30.37 21.56 -37.96
N LEU A 517 29.41 20.63 -38.18
CA LEU A 517 29.56 19.52 -39.12
C LEU A 517 28.47 19.59 -40.21
N PRO A 518 28.75 19.18 -41.44
CA PRO A 518 27.74 19.07 -42.50
C PRO A 518 26.60 18.16 -42.12
N ALA A 519 25.37 18.49 -42.53
CA ALA A 519 24.15 17.78 -42.15
C ALA A 519 24.17 16.28 -42.47
N PHE A 520 24.71 15.90 -43.66
CA PHE A 520 24.83 14.50 -44.06
C PHE A 520 25.77 13.71 -43.13
N LEU A 521 26.86 14.34 -42.68
CA LEU A 521 27.84 13.72 -41.80
C LEU A 521 27.27 13.56 -40.39
N LYS A 522 26.52 14.57 -39.87
CA LYS A 522 25.77 14.46 -38.61
C LYS A 522 24.80 13.28 -38.68
N LYS A 523 24.04 13.14 -39.77
CA LYS A 523 23.07 12.06 -39.96
C LYS A 523 23.75 10.69 -40.00
N TRP A 524 24.90 10.58 -40.71
CA TRP A 524 25.67 9.33 -40.80
C TRP A 524 26.25 8.92 -39.44
N ILE A 525 26.89 9.84 -38.71
CA ILE A 525 27.46 9.60 -37.38
C ILE A 525 26.36 9.17 -36.41
N ARG A 526 25.22 9.87 -36.43
CA ARG A 526 24.06 9.55 -35.57
C ARG A 526 23.52 8.15 -35.86
N SER A 527 23.37 7.79 -37.14
CA SER A 527 22.93 6.46 -37.56
C SER A 527 23.91 5.37 -37.12
N TYR A 528 25.21 5.60 -37.24
CA TYR A 528 26.23 4.68 -36.77
C TYR A 528 26.16 4.48 -35.24
N TRP A 529 26.09 5.56 -34.48
CA TRP A 529 25.97 5.48 -33.04
C TRP A 529 24.67 4.76 -32.59
N MET A 530 23.57 5.03 -33.26
CA MET A 530 22.29 4.36 -32.98
C MET A 530 22.39 2.85 -33.26
N LYS A 531 22.97 2.45 -34.39
CA LYS A 531 23.20 1.03 -34.68
C LYS A 531 24.09 0.35 -33.63
N GLN A 532 25.11 1.05 -33.15
CA GLN A 532 25.97 0.56 -32.07
C GLN A 532 25.20 0.41 -30.75
N LEU A 533 24.37 1.39 -30.39
CA LEU A 533 23.53 1.35 -29.21
C LEU A 533 22.56 0.16 -29.28
N ILE A 534 21.80 0.02 -30.36
CA ILE A 534 20.83 -1.06 -30.56
C ILE A 534 21.52 -2.44 -30.43
N ARG A 535 22.70 -2.63 -31.00
CA ARG A 535 23.47 -3.89 -30.83
C ARG A 535 23.81 -4.19 -29.38
N LYS A 536 24.08 -3.16 -28.56
CA LYS A 536 24.38 -3.33 -27.12
C LYS A 536 23.13 -3.59 -26.31
N LEU A 537 22.04 -2.86 -26.60
CA LEU A 537 20.75 -3.04 -25.93
C LEU A 537 20.15 -4.43 -26.16
N ARG A 538 20.33 -5.01 -27.36
CA ARG A 538 19.92 -6.40 -27.65
C ARG A 538 20.58 -7.46 -26.77
N LYS A 539 21.76 -7.17 -26.22
CA LYS A 539 22.51 -8.09 -25.35
C LYS A 539 22.03 -8.05 -23.88
N LEU A 540 21.29 -7.01 -23.51
CA LEU A 540 20.70 -6.91 -22.18
C LEU A 540 19.53 -7.88 -22.04
N LYS A 541 19.34 -8.42 -20.85
CA LYS A 541 18.21 -9.32 -20.57
C LYS A 541 16.87 -8.59 -20.68
N ARG A 542 16.81 -7.34 -20.18
CA ARG A 542 15.69 -6.41 -20.37
C ARG A 542 16.22 -4.99 -20.53
N PHE A 543 15.51 -4.21 -21.31
CA PHE A 543 15.72 -2.80 -21.53
C PHE A 543 14.48 -2.03 -21.05
N ILE A 544 14.63 -1.26 -19.98
CA ILE A 544 13.55 -0.54 -19.31
C ILE A 544 13.47 0.87 -19.87
N VAL A 545 12.28 1.24 -20.32
CA VAL A 545 11.91 2.58 -20.80
C VAL A 545 10.81 3.15 -19.92
N LEU A 546 10.65 4.49 -19.91
CA LEU A 546 9.82 5.19 -18.95
C LEU A 546 8.39 5.49 -19.45
N SER A 547 8.09 5.27 -20.73
CA SER A 547 6.80 5.56 -21.35
C SER A 547 6.46 4.56 -22.44
N TYR A 548 5.18 4.35 -22.72
CA TYR A 548 4.73 3.51 -23.84
C TYR A 548 5.08 4.15 -25.20
N GLU A 549 5.03 5.50 -25.25
CA GLU A 549 5.45 6.23 -26.44
C GLU A 549 6.92 5.97 -26.79
N ASP A 550 7.84 6.02 -25.78
CA ASP A 550 9.26 5.69 -26.01
C ASP A 550 9.44 4.21 -26.40
N ALA A 551 8.70 3.30 -25.76
CA ALA A 551 8.74 1.87 -26.11
C ALA A 551 8.38 1.62 -27.58
N ALA A 552 7.38 2.31 -28.10
CA ALA A 552 6.95 2.21 -29.49
C ALA A 552 8.01 2.68 -30.50
N GLU A 553 8.95 3.53 -30.10
CA GLU A 553 10.07 3.96 -30.94
C GLU A 553 11.17 2.88 -31.07
N TRP A 554 11.29 1.94 -30.12
CA TRP A 554 12.34 0.91 -30.09
C TRP A 554 11.93 -0.37 -30.85
N THR A 555 11.41 -0.23 -32.05
CA THR A 555 10.90 -1.33 -32.89
C THR A 555 11.95 -2.40 -33.23
N GLU A 556 13.23 -2.07 -33.16
CA GLU A 556 14.33 -3.00 -33.44
C GLU A 556 14.67 -3.95 -32.29
N LEU A 557 14.01 -3.74 -31.09
CA LEU A 557 14.28 -4.49 -29.87
C LEU A 557 13.05 -5.30 -29.46
N ASN A 558 13.28 -6.52 -28.96
CA ASN A 558 12.25 -7.43 -28.45
C ASN A 558 12.32 -7.62 -26.93
N ASN A 559 13.23 -6.93 -26.26
CA ASN A 559 13.48 -7.04 -24.82
C ASN A 559 13.10 -5.75 -24.05
N VAL A 560 12.27 -4.90 -24.65
CA VAL A 560 11.79 -3.65 -24.05
C VAL A 560 10.72 -3.95 -22.99
N THR A 561 10.77 -3.23 -21.89
CA THR A 561 9.78 -3.27 -20.79
C THR A 561 9.51 -1.85 -20.34
N VAL A 562 8.23 -1.48 -20.19
CA VAL A 562 7.85 -0.15 -19.70
C VAL A 562 7.70 -0.22 -18.18
N ILE A 563 8.45 0.61 -17.45
CA ILE A 563 8.24 0.87 -16.03
C ILE A 563 8.41 2.37 -15.81
N HIS A 564 7.35 3.02 -15.40
CA HIS A 564 7.33 4.47 -15.18
C HIS A 564 8.17 4.90 -13.97
N ASN A 565 8.52 6.18 -13.94
CA ASN A 565 9.14 6.76 -12.76
C ASN A 565 8.12 6.92 -11.62
N PRO A 566 8.52 6.66 -10.36
CA PRO A 566 7.64 6.85 -9.22
C PRO A 566 7.46 8.32 -8.86
N LEU A 567 6.31 8.64 -8.26
CA LEU A 567 6.04 9.93 -7.62
C LEU A 567 7.09 10.21 -6.52
N PRO A 568 7.68 11.40 -6.49
CA PRO A 568 8.69 11.75 -5.49
C PRO A 568 8.10 12.11 -4.12
N PHE A 569 6.83 12.49 -4.07
CA PHE A 569 6.08 12.86 -2.86
C PHE A 569 4.57 12.72 -3.10
N PHE A 570 3.82 12.66 -2.01
CA PHE A 570 2.35 12.72 -2.00
C PHE A 570 1.93 13.63 -0.84
N PRO A 571 1.71 14.95 -1.08
CA PRO A 571 1.43 15.89 -0.01
C PRO A 571 0.00 15.74 0.53
N ASP A 572 -0.20 16.00 1.83
CA ASP A 572 -1.53 15.99 2.45
C ASP A 572 -2.39 17.17 1.94
N ARG A 573 -1.78 18.32 1.72
CA ARG A 573 -2.46 19.50 1.14
C ARG A 573 -2.41 19.50 -0.38
N GLN A 574 -3.38 20.13 -1.00
CA GLN A 574 -3.47 20.33 -2.44
C GLN A 574 -3.84 21.78 -2.78
N SER A 575 -3.69 22.15 -4.04
CA SER A 575 -4.22 23.41 -4.55
C SER A 575 -5.75 23.41 -4.52
N ASP A 576 -6.33 24.53 -4.11
CA ASP A 576 -7.78 24.79 -4.22
C ASP A 576 -8.18 25.39 -5.58
N GLY A 577 -7.21 25.62 -6.45
CA GLY A 577 -7.39 26.19 -7.78
C GLY A 577 -7.87 27.64 -7.80
N SER A 578 -7.83 28.37 -6.67
CA SER A 578 -8.35 29.73 -6.56
C SER A 578 -7.32 30.82 -6.87
N ARG A 579 -6.03 30.52 -6.71
CA ARG A 579 -4.96 31.48 -6.91
C ARG A 579 -4.80 31.86 -8.38
N LYS A 580 -4.70 33.14 -8.68
CA LYS A 580 -4.49 33.68 -10.05
C LYS A 580 -3.03 33.51 -10.49
N GLN A 581 -2.56 32.27 -10.46
CA GLN A 581 -1.17 31.93 -10.75
C GLN A 581 -1.04 30.67 -11.61
N VAL A 582 -0.28 30.83 -12.69
CA VAL A 582 0.23 29.69 -13.50
C VAL A 582 1.66 29.43 -13.08
N ILE A 583 2.02 28.16 -12.92
CA ILE A 583 3.38 27.73 -12.58
C ILE A 583 4.00 26.89 -13.67
N ALA A 584 5.30 27.05 -13.87
CA ALA A 584 6.15 26.15 -14.64
C ALA A 584 7.43 25.88 -13.84
N ALA A 585 8.02 24.70 -14.01
CA ALA A 585 9.23 24.32 -13.29
C ALA A 585 10.19 23.53 -14.18
N GLY A 586 11.48 23.83 -14.08
CA GLY A 586 12.52 23.13 -14.83
C GLY A 586 13.77 23.97 -15.04
N ARG A 587 14.87 23.34 -15.49
CA ARG A 587 16.11 24.05 -15.80
C ARG A 587 15.88 25.05 -16.96
N TYR A 588 16.48 26.23 -16.89
CA TYR A 588 16.46 27.22 -17.95
C TYR A 588 17.39 26.81 -19.09
N VAL A 589 16.92 25.84 -19.88
CA VAL A 589 17.64 25.30 -21.05
C VAL A 589 16.68 25.22 -22.24
N PRO A 590 17.18 25.25 -23.49
CA PRO A 590 16.34 25.21 -24.69
C PRO A 590 15.35 24.03 -24.74
N GLN A 591 15.71 22.90 -24.16
CA GLN A 591 14.85 21.72 -24.04
C GLN A 591 13.49 22.04 -23.40
N LYS A 592 13.46 22.87 -22.35
CA LYS A 592 12.24 23.19 -21.58
C LYS A 592 11.31 24.18 -22.29
N GLY A 593 11.77 24.85 -23.35
CA GLY A 593 10.94 25.67 -24.22
C GLY A 593 10.28 26.87 -23.53
N PHE A 594 10.88 27.39 -22.47
CA PHE A 594 10.35 28.56 -21.76
C PHE A 594 10.27 29.81 -22.64
N ASP A 595 11.08 29.89 -23.69
CA ASP A 595 10.95 30.90 -24.73
C ASP A 595 9.57 30.89 -25.40
N MET A 596 9.01 29.70 -25.64
CA MET A 596 7.66 29.54 -26.21
C MET A 596 6.56 29.82 -25.16
N LEU A 597 6.77 29.40 -23.91
CA LEU A 597 5.83 29.67 -22.81
C LEU A 597 5.72 31.17 -22.55
N ILE A 598 6.83 31.91 -22.53
CA ILE A 598 6.85 33.35 -22.35
C ILE A 598 6.09 34.06 -23.47
N LYS A 599 6.24 33.61 -24.73
CA LYS A 599 5.46 34.13 -25.87
C LYS A 599 3.97 33.81 -25.75
N ALA A 600 3.61 32.60 -25.31
CA ALA A 600 2.23 32.22 -25.04
C ALA A 600 1.64 33.08 -23.90
N TRP A 601 2.45 33.33 -22.87
CA TRP A 601 2.02 34.16 -21.73
C TRP A 601 1.76 35.62 -22.12
N LYS A 602 2.46 36.16 -23.10
CA LYS A 602 2.16 37.49 -23.64
C LYS A 602 0.69 37.57 -24.10
N ILE A 603 0.22 36.57 -24.83
CA ILE A 603 -1.16 36.50 -25.32
C ILE A 603 -2.15 36.33 -24.17
N VAL A 604 -1.82 35.50 -23.19
CA VAL A 604 -2.65 35.25 -22.00
C VAL A 604 -2.76 36.52 -21.14
N SER A 605 -1.65 37.20 -20.87
CA SER A 605 -1.60 38.38 -19.98
C SER A 605 -2.34 39.58 -20.53
N GLU A 606 -2.54 39.70 -21.83
CA GLU A 606 -3.39 40.72 -22.48
C GLU A 606 -4.88 40.47 -22.17
N GLN A 607 -5.31 39.23 -22.09
CA GLN A 607 -6.71 38.87 -21.82
C GLN A 607 -7.00 38.73 -20.31
N HIS A 608 -5.97 38.39 -19.52
CA HIS A 608 -6.08 38.10 -18.08
C HIS A 608 -4.96 38.83 -17.31
N PRO A 609 -5.01 40.17 -17.24
CA PRO A 609 -3.91 41.02 -16.68
C PRO A 609 -3.70 40.85 -15.17
N ASP A 610 -4.64 40.24 -14.47
CA ASP A 610 -4.64 39.95 -13.05
C ASP A 610 -4.00 38.61 -12.69
N TRP A 611 -3.58 37.83 -13.71
CA TRP A 611 -2.89 36.54 -13.52
C TRP A 611 -1.37 36.70 -13.66
N THR A 612 -0.63 35.80 -12.99
CA THR A 612 0.83 35.77 -13.05
C THR A 612 1.33 34.40 -13.50
N LEU A 613 2.41 34.40 -14.28
CA LEU A 613 3.20 33.21 -14.58
C LEU A 613 4.48 33.22 -13.74
N ARG A 614 4.73 32.18 -12.95
CA ARG A 614 6.00 31.99 -12.25
C ARG A 614 6.72 30.76 -12.78
N ILE A 615 7.97 30.94 -13.20
CA ILE A 615 8.81 29.89 -13.75
C ILE A 615 9.95 29.64 -12.77
N TYR A 616 9.96 28.45 -12.15
CA TYR A 616 10.96 28.06 -11.15
C TYR A 616 12.09 27.25 -11.77
N GLY A 617 13.33 27.73 -11.63
CA GLY A 617 14.49 27.05 -12.16
C GLY A 617 15.77 27.87 -12.16
N ASP A 618 16.85 27.26 -12.64
CA ASP A 618 18.14 27.89 -12.84
C ASP A 618 18.73 27.46 -14.19
N GLY A 619 19.70 28.25 -14.71
CA GLY A 619 20.35 28.03 -16.01
C GLY A 619 20.49 29.32 -16.81
N PHE A 620 20.13 29.32 -18.09
CA PHE A 620 20.23 30.47 -19.00
C PHE A 620 19.14 31.55 -18.72
N ARG A 621 19.19 32.16 -17.55
CA ARG A 621 18.18 33.10 -17.06
C ARG A 621 18.17 34.41 -17.85
N GLU A 622 19.34 34.91 -18.19
CA GLU A 622 19.48 36.27 -18.82
C GLU A 622 18.76 36.35 -20.17
N GLU A 623 18.85 35.29 -20.99
CA GLU A 623 18.19 35.24 -22.30
C GLU A 623 16.67 35.28 -22.16
N LEU A 624 16.12 34.54 -21.18
CA LEU A 624 14.69 34.52 -20.89
C LEU A 624 14.22 35.88 -20.32
N GLN A 625 15.02 36.51 -19.45
CA GLN A 625 14.70 37.80 -18.90
C GLN A 625 14.66 38.87 -19.99
N LYS A 626 15.63 38.91 -20.89
CA LYS A 626 15.63 39.83 -22.05
C LYS A 626 14.36 39.67 -22.91
N LEU A 627 13.92 38.39 -23.10
CA LEU A 627 12.68 38.13 -23.83
C LEU A 627 11.44 38.66 -23.09
N ILE A 628 11.35 38.51 -21.78
CA ILE A 628 10.26 39.00 -20.93
C ILE A 628 10.20 40.52 -20.99
N ASP A 629 11.35 41.18 -20.85
CA ASP A 629 11.47 42.64 -20.89
C ASP A 629 11.12 43.19 -22.27
N GLY A 630 11.62 42.58 -23.33
CA GLY A 630 11.32 42.92 -24.71
C GLY A 630 9.83 42.81 -25.10
N LEU A 631 9.11 41.85 -24.46
CA LEU A 631 7.66 41.69 -24.62
C LEU A 631 6.83 42.60 -23.70
N GLY A 632 7.44 43.33 -22.76
CA GLY A 632 6.77 44.21 -21.83
C GLY A 632 5.88 43.54 -20.78
N ILE A 633 6.20 42.28 -20.38
CA ILE A 633 5.40 41.46 -19.46
C ILE A 633 6.08 41.19 -18.13
N SER A 634 7.10 41.96 -17.75
CA SER A 634 7.91 41.76 -16.54
C SER A 634 7.09 41.82 -15.23
N ARG A 635 5.89 42.46 -15.26
CA ARG A 635 4.99 42.49 -14.10
C ARG A 635 4.19 41.24 -13.90
N SER A 636 3.93 40.46 -14.97
CA SER A 636 3.08 39.28 -14.93
C SER A 636 3.82 37.97 -15.21
N CYS A 637 5.07 38.01 -15.74
CA CYS A 637 5.90 36.82 -16.00
C CYS A 637 7.20 36.92 -15.20
N ILE A 638 7.36 36.07 -14.20
CA ILE A 638 8.42 36.16 -13.19
C ILE A 638 9.29 34.90 -13.27
N LEU A 639 10.60 35.10 -13.46
CA LEU A 639 11.58 34.02 -13.34
C LEU A 639 12.00 33.89 -11.86
N GLU A 640 11.83 32.69 -11.32
CA GLU A 640 12.22 32.35 -9.95
C GLU A 640 13.47 31.45 -9.94
N HIS A 641 14.17 31.42 -8.83
CA HIS A 641 15.22 30.43 -8.59
C HIS A 641 14.66 29.08 -8.17
N THR A 642 15.50 28.06 -8.21
CA THR A 642 15.16 26.77 -7.61
C THR A 642 14.87 26.92 -6.13
N VAL A 643 13.83 26.21 -5.65
CA VAL A 643 13.41 26.22 -4.25
C VAL A 643 13.50 24.80 -3.67
N SER A 644 13.81 24.71 -2.39
CA SER A 644 13.90 23.41 -1.70
C SER A 644 12.54 22.74 -1.54
N ASN A 645 11.47 23.54 -1.38
CA ASN A 645 10.09 23.05 -1.25
C ASN A 645 9.21 23.52 -2.42
N ILE A 646 9.37 22.87 -3.56
CA ILE A 646 8.55 23.16 -4.74
C ILE A 646 7.08 22.76 -4.55
N VAL A 647 6.77 21.83 -3.63
CA VAL A 647 5.43 21.37 -3.31
C VAL A 647 4.54 22.56 -2.89
N ASP A 648 5.05 23.46 -2.04
CA ASP A 648 4.32 24.64 -1.62
C ASP A 648 3.97 25.53 -2.82
N LYS A 649 4.88 25.66 -3.77
CA LYS A 649 4.68 26.49 -4.97
C LYS A 649 3.65 25.89 -5.92
N TYR A 650 3.62 24.56 -6.04
CA TYR A 650 2.52 23.90 -6.75
C TYR A 650 1.19 24.13 -6.05
N CYS A 651 1.10 23.91 -4.74
CA CYS A 651 -0.14 24.12 -3.98
C CYS A 651 -0.64 25.59 -3.96
N GLU A 652 0.26 26.56 -4.16
CA GLU A 652 -0.05 27.98 -4.30
C GLU A 652 -0.43 28.38 -5.73
N SER A 653 -0.52 27.43 -6.67
CA SER A 653 -0.79 27.69 -8.08
C SER A 653 -2.06 26.97 -8.54
N SER A 654 -2.69 27.49 -9.60
CA SER A 654 -3.96 26.96 -10.12
C SER A 654 -3.84 26.20 -11.44
N ILE A 655 -2.77 26.42 -12.20
CA ILE A 655 -2.53 25.77 -13.50
C ILE A 655 -1.01 25.53 -13.61
N PHE A 656 -0.65 24.35 -14.09
CA PHE A 656 0.73 24.03 -14.44
C PHE A 656 0.92 24.10 -15.96
N ALA A 657 1.99 24.74 -16.44
CA ALA A 657 2.29 24.85 -17.87
C ALA A 657 3.58 24.11 -18.23
N LEU A 658 3.53 23.19 -19.21
CA LEU A 658 4.71 22.50 -19.76
C LEU A 658 4.89 22.84 -21.23
N SER A 659 6.01 23.52 -21.54
CA SER A 659 6.36 23.93 -22.90
C SER A 659 7.56 23.18 -23.50
N SER A 660 7.91 22.03 -22.91
CA SER A 660 9.10 21.28 -23.29
C SER A 660 9.06 20.83 -24.75
N ARG A 661 10.21 20.89 -25.41
CA ARG A 661 10.40 20.34 -26.75
C ARG A 661 10.46 18.82 -26.77
N TYR A 662 10.94 18.24 -25.67
CA TYR A 662 10.97 16.79 -25.41
C TYR A 662 11.23 16.52 -23.92
N GLU A 663 10.78 15.37 -23.45
CA GLU A 663 10.97 14.88 -22.08
C GLU A 663 11.54 13.45 -22.07
N GLY A 664 12.02 12.99 -20.95
CA GLY A 664 12.29 11.58 -20.70
C GLY A 664 11.09 10.85 -20.11
N PHE A 665 10.36 11.55 -19.22
CA PHE A 665 9.10 11.13 -18.60
C PHE A 665 8.21 12.33 -18.28
N GLY A 666 8.77 13.44 -17.77
CA GLY A 666 8.02 14.61 -17.37
C GLY A 666 7.65 14.62 -15.88
N MET A 667 8.62 14.37 -15.01
CA MET A 667 8.41 14.34 -13.55
C MET A 667 7.64 15.54 -13.01
N VAL A 668 7.88 16.73 -13.54
CA VAL A 668 7.20 17.96 -13.12
C VAL A 668 5.69 17.93 -13.40
N LEU A 669 5.22 17.14 -14.37
CA LEU A 669 3.78 16.93 -14.61
C LEU A 669 3.15 16.17 -13.44
N VAL A 670 3.72 15.00 -13.10
CA VAL A 670 3.18 14.20 -12.00
C VAL A 670 3.31 14.91 -10.66
N GLU A 671 4.34 15.74 -10.48
CA GLU A 671 4.52 16.60 -9.29
C GLU A 671 3.42 17.68 -9.17
N ALA A 672 3.07 18.33 -10.26
CA ALA A 672 1.98 19.30 -10.27
C ALA A 672 0.61 18.64 -10.07
N MET A 673 0.36 17.55 -10.80
CA MET A 673 -0.90 16.80 -10.73
C MET A 673 -1.17 16.24 -9.34
N VAL A 674 -0.16 15.71 -8.64
CA VAL A 674 -0.34 15.21 -7.26
C VAL A 674 -0.64 16.32 -6.25
N CYS A 675 -0.27 17.56 -6.57
CA CYS A 675 -0.66 18.76 -5.81
C CYS A 675 -2.05 19.29 -6.19
N GLY A 676 -2.81 18.60 -7.06
CA GLY A 676 -4.12 19.02 -7.52
C GLY A 676 -4.10 20.18 -8.54
N VAL A 677 -2.98 20.37 -9.23
CA VAL A 677 -2.79 21.44 -10.21
C VAL A 677 -2.90 20.82 -11.63
N PRO A 678 -3.97 21.15 -12.38
CA PRO A 678 -4.18 20.60 -13.72
C PRO A 678 -3.09 21.12 -14.69
N PRO A 679 -2.47 20.23 -15.48
CA PRO A 679 -1.46 20.64 -16.45
C PRO A 679 -2.08 21.07 -17.78
N VAL A 680 -1.46 22.08 -18.41
CA VAL A 680 -1.56 22.39 -19.83
C VAL A 680 -0.18 22.14 -20.46
N SER A 681 -0.08 21.15 -21.33
CA SER A 681 1.21 20.66 -21.81
C SER A 681 1.27 20.56 -23.32
N PHE A 682 2.44 20.89 -23.89
CA PHE A 682 2.73 20.37 -25.21
C PHE A 682 2.73 18.84 -25.23
N ALA A 683 2.11 18.25 -26.24
CA ALA A 683 2.19 16.82 -26.55
C ALA A 683 3.58 16.51 -27.16
N CYS A 684 4.66 16.87 -26.43
CA CYS A 684 6.01 16.61 -26.86
C CYS A 684 6.37 15.11 -26.68
N PRO A 685 7.38 14.60 -27.41
CA PRO A 685 7.80 13.21 -27.30
C PRO A 685 8.17 12.81 -25.87
N CYS A 686 7.70 11.62 -25.48
CA CYS A 686 7.98 10.86 -24.27
C CYS A 686 7.51 11.52 -22.96
N GLY A 687 6.32 11.14 -22.52
CA GLY A 687 5.78 11.45 -21.18
C GLY A 687 4.41 12.10 -21.16
N PRO A 688 4.19 13.30 -21.72
CA PRO A 688 2.89 13.98 -21.53
C PRO A 688 1.67 13.15 -21.95
N ARG A 689 1.75 12.40 -23.06
CA ARG A 689 0.66 11.52 -23.53
C ARG A 689 0.46 10.28 -22.67
N ASP A 690 1.47 9.83 -21.94
CA ASP A 690 1.37 8.69 -21.01
C ASP A 690 0.90 9.14 -19.63
N ILE A 691 1.03 10.44 -19.30
CA ILE A 691 0.71 10.98 -17.99
C ILE A 691 -0.67 11.64 -17.99
N ILE A 692 -1.00 12.42 -19.01
CA ILE A 692 -2.22 13.24 -19.10
C ILE A 692 -3.28 12.50 -19.93
N ASP A 693 -4.47 12.39 -19.34
CA ASP A 693 -5.70 12.03 -20.04
C ASP A 693 -6.37 13.33 -20.53
N ASP A 694 -6.19 13.62 -21.84
CA ASP A 694 -6.56 14.91 -22.43
C ASP A 694 -8.03 15.24 -22.25
N GLY A 695 -8.32 16.42 -21.72
CA GLY A 695 -9.66 16.90 -21.41
C GLY A 695 -10.21 16.40 -20.08
N ASN A 696 -9.62 15.39 -19.47
CA ASN A 696 -10.07 14.81 -18.21
C ASN A 696 -9.27 15.33 -17.00
N ASP A 697 -7.95 15.16 -17.00
CA ASP A 697 -7.07 15.51 -15.88
C ASP A 697 -5.97 16.52 -16.25
N GLY A 698 -6.00 17.00 -17.49
CA GLY A 698 -5.12 18.01 -18.05
C GLY A 698 -5.46 18.29 -19.50
N LEU A 699 -4.73 19.20 -20.13
CA LEU A 699 -4.92 19.55 -21.53
C LEU A 699 -3.62 19.37 -22.32
N LEU A 700 -3.71 18.62 -23.41
CA LEU A 700 -2.63 18.45 -24.38
C LEU A 700 -2.83 19.40 -25.57
N VAL A 701 -1.75 20.01 -25.99
CA VAL A 701 -1.72 20.87 -27.19
C VAL A 701 -0.64 20.40 -28.15
N PRO A 702 -0.80 20.62 -29.45
CA PRO A 702 0.23 20.24 -30.42
C PRO A 702 1.60 20.84 -30.05
N LYS A 703 2.65 20.04 -30.21
CA LYS A 703 4.04 20.44 -29.91
C LYS A 703 4.37 21.77 -30.58
N GLU A 704 4.98 22.69 -29.82
CA GLU A 704 5.47 24.01 -30.27
C GLU A 704 4.38 24.97 -30.78
N ASN A 705 3.10 24.65 -30.59
CA ASN A 705 2.00 25.53 -30.96
C ASN A 705 1.70 26.54 -29.83
N ILE A 706 2.37 27.70 -29.90
CA ILE A 706 2.30 28.77 -28.90
C ILE A 706 0.88 29.29 -28.72
N ASN A 707 0.14 29.50 -29.84
CA ASN A 707 -1.21 30.03 -29.79
C ASN A 707 -2.20 29.07 -29.09
N LYS A 708 -2.08 27.75 -29.38
CA LYS A 708 -2.92 26.77 -28.73
C LYS A 708 -2.56 26.61 -27.24
N LEU A 709 -1.28 26.77 -26.88
CA LEU A 709 -0.88 26.76 -25.48
C LEU A 709 -1.52 27.94 -24.74
N ALA A 710 -1.47 29.14 -25.31
CA ALA A 710 -2.13 30.33 -24.77
C ALA A 710 -3.65 30.16 -24.65
N GLU A 711 -4.30 29.65 -25.70
CA GLU A 711 -5.75 29.38 -25.73
C GLU A 711 -6.16 28.43 -24.59
N LYS A 712 -5.43 27.33 -24.39
CA LYS A 712 -5.79 26.34 -23.36
C LYS A 712 -5.49 26.81 -21.94
N ILE A 713 -4.44 27.61 -21.74
CA ILE A 713 -4.19 28.27 -20.45
C ILE A 713 -5.33 29.26 -20.18
N GLY A 714 -5.67 30.13 -21.14
CA GLY A 714 -6.78 31.08 -21.01
C GLY A 714 -8.13 30.40 -20.77
N TYR A 715 -8.37 29.25 -21.40
CA TYR A 715 -9.56 28.45 -21.17
C TYR A 715 -9.67 28.01 -19.68
N LEU A 716 -8.63 27.44 -19.10
CA LEU A 716 -8.64 27.06 -17.67
C LEU A 716 -8.70 28.28 -16.74
N ILE A 717 -8.15 29.41 -17.13
CA ILE A 717 -8.29 30.67 -16.38
C ILE A 717 -9.75 31.07 -16.29
N SER A 718 -10.46 31.07 -17.42
CA SER A 718 -11.85 31.53 -17.52
C SER A 718 -12.87 30.55 -16.95
N HIS A 719 -12.52 29.27 -16.79
CA HIS A 719 -13.43 28.21 -16.35
C HIS A 719 -12.98 27.61 -15.00
N GLU A 720 -13.21 28.34 -13.92
CA GLU A 720 -12.74 27.95 -12.59
C GLU A 720 -13.22 26.58 -12.12
N ASN A 721 -14.50 26.25 -12.31
CA ASN A 721 -15.04 24.94 -11.90
C ASN A 721 -14.36 23.80 -12.64
N ILE A 722 -14.20 23.92 -13.97
CA ILE A 722 -13.52 22.92 -14.80
C ILE A 722 -12.06 22.76 -14.31
N ARG A 723 -11.37 23.86 -14.05
CA ARG A 723 -10.00 23.86 -13.55
C ARG A 723 -9.87 23.10 -12.22
N LYS A 724 -10.78 23.38 -11.27
CA LYS A 724 -10.81 22.72 -9.95
C LYS A 724 -11.09 21.21 -10.06
N GLU A 725 -12.12 20.84 -10.80
CA GLU A 725 -12.47 19.43 -11.04
C GLU A 725 -11.35 18.68 -11.76
N MET A 726 -10.75 19.29 -12.78
CA MET A 726 -9.61 18.72 -13.51
C MET A 726 -8.42 18.50 -12.59
N GLY A 727 -8.12 19.42 -11.67
CA GLY A 727 -7.08 19.29 -10.66
C GLY A 727 -7.34 18.14 -9.68
N GLN A 728 -8.59 17.96 -9.25
CA GLN A 728 -8.98 16.81 -8.41
C GLN A 728 -8.80 15.47 -9.14
N ARG A 729 -9.25 15.38 -10.40
CA ARG A 729 -9.05 14.18 -11.22
C ARG A 729 -7.57 13.91 -11.48
N ALA A 730 -6.77 14.94 -11.72
CA ALA A 730 -5.32 14.84 -11.88
C ALA A 730 -4.66 14.19 -10.65
N ARG A 731 -5.02 14.65 -9.45
CA ARG A 731 -4.48 14.09 -8.19
C ARG A 731 -4.82 12.61 -8.01
N ILE A 732 -6.03 12.21 -8.35
CA ILE A 732 -6.45 10.80 -8.27
C ILE A 732 -5.71 9.97 -9.31
N HIS A 733 -5.64 10.44 -10.54
CA HIS A 733 -5.09 9.68 -11.66
C HIS A 733 -3.59 9.40 -11.54
N VAL A 734 -2.82 10.34 -10.95
CA VAL A 734 -1.37 10.11 -10.74
C VAL A 734 -1.04 9.13 -9.63
N GLU A 735 -2.01 8.65 -8.85
CA GLU A 735 -1.77 7.62 -7.82
C GLU A 735 -1.19 6.33 -8.41
N ARG A 736 -1.42 6.05 -9.69
CA ARG A 736 -0.83 4.92 -10.40
C ARG A 736 0.71 4.97 -10.46
N PHE A 737 1.31 6.14 -10.24
CA PHE A 737 2.76 6.33 -10.15
C PHE A 737 3.30 6.30 -8.71
N LYS A 738 2.48 5.98 -7.71
CA LYS A 738 2.97 5.80 -6.33
C LYS A 738 4.11 4.79 -6.29
N ILE A 739 5.08 5.04 -5.44
CA ILE A 739 6.29 4.21 -5.34
C ILE A 739 5.97 2.74 -5.07
N ASP A 740 4.90 2.44 -4.32
CA ASP A 740 4.47 1.08 -4.03
C ASP A 740 4.10 0.31 -5.30
N HIS A 741 3.35 0.93 -6.23
CA HIS A 741 2.95 0.34 -7.50
C HIS A 741 4.15 0.15 -8.44
N ILE A 742 4.97 1.18 -8.58
CA ILE A 742 6.15 1.12 -9.47
C ILE A 742 7.18 0.12 -8.94
N ALA A 743 7.44 0.11 -7.65
CA ALA A 743 8.36 -0.84 -7.03
C ALA A 743 7.88 -2.29 -7.13
N SER A 744 6.55 -2.52 -7.08
CA SER A 744 5.97 -3.86 -7.31
C SER A 744 6.24 -4.35 -8.73
N GLN A 745 6.14 -3.51 -9.76
CA GLN A 745 6.49 -3.87 -11.14
C GLN A 745 7.99 -4.25 -11.27
N TRP A 746 8.87 -3.51 -10.59
CA TRP A 746 10.29 -3.87 -10.53
C TRP A 746 10.51 -5.21 -9.82
N LYS A 747 9.82 -5.47 -8.71
CA LYS A 747 9.90 -6.75 -7.99
C LYS A 747 9.44 -7.91 -8.86
N GLU A 748 8.33 -7.76 -9.58
CA GLU A 748 7.82 -8.75 -10.53
C GLU A 748 8.84 -9.02 -11.64
N LEU A 749 9.43 -7.96 -12.22
CA LEU A 749 10.47 -8.09 -13.20
C LEU A 749 11.67 -8.87 -12.64
N PHE A 750 12.21 -8.51 -11.49
CA PHE A 750 13.34 -9.19 -10.88
C PHE A 750 13.05 -10.67 -10.61
N ASN A 751 11.87 -10.98 -10.04
CA ASN A 751 11.45 -12.34 -9.76
C ASN A 751 11.35 -13.17 -11.05
N SER A 752 10.82 -12.60 -12.14
CA SER A 752 10.71 -13.29 -13.44
C SER A 752 12.06 -13.58 -14.12
N LEU A 753 13.13 -12.92 -13.67
CA LEU A 753 14.47 -13.08 -14.26
C LEU A 753 15.33 -14.08 -13.48
N ILE A 754 15.02 -14.34 -12.20
CA ILE A 754 15.82 -15.18 -11.30
C ILE A 754 15.17 -16.56 -11.11
N SER A 755 13.84 -16.63 -11.37
CA SER A 755 13.14 -17.92 -11.49
C SER A 755 13.61 -18.68 -12.73
#